data_000ab85e82a203d2046cc34c99185985
#
_entry.id   000ab85e82a203d2046cc34c99185985
#
_cell.length_a   1.000
_cell.length_b   1.000
_cell.length_c   1.000
_cell.angle_alpha   90.00
_cell.angle_beta   90.00
_cell.angle_gamma   90.00
#
_symmetry.space_group_name_H-M   'P 1'
#
loop_
_entity.id
_entity.type
_entity.pdbx_description
1 polymer ?
#
loop_
_entity_poly.entity_id
_entity_poly.type
_entity_poly.pdbx_seq_one_letter_code
_entity_poly.pdbx_strand_id
1 'polypeptide(L)'
;MKQIYYVIQALIHGRGANIIKVVSLGLGLTMSILLFSRVVYEQSFDTCFKDHDKLYQLWNIWTVNGEPFPPSEFIIGAAAGGILDAMPEIVESAASTGSWPVSAPIYNGSVRFDDFKVTADSLFFQTMGIEVLSGDPVRELQQKDVIFLSKDLADKMFGGENPIGKIISFNKEIELTVKGTYAALPENCTMRPKAVISLPSIWSRRIGNYSWNGGDSWKEYIRLKQDIDLDELNKRIDMVVQQHIPRSDKLGITVMAKPVRDTYRGYDEVKRMRNIMLILGISILFITTLNYVLISISSLSRRAKSIGVHKCSGAGTGTVFGMFMWETGIIILLSLFLMVFLMFNFREFVEDTTAAKLESLFAVERIWVPLGVTAVLFLIGGVLPGRIFSKIPVTQVFRRYTEGKKGWKRPLLFIQFAGVAFICGLMWVVMLQYHYVINKDPGYNPERVVIGVNNAPDAKARLAARHFYEGLPYVEALTSATSYPSNGYSGQMIPDEKGTSLFSSRYDFTQENYVAFMGMVIQQGRVPRESGEVAVNEEFVRRMHWGKDVLGKSIQTEEGRVKIVGVIKDFNIDGFYSELKPFVLHHHPRDLADLVYLRLKEPFGENLQKLKRDAAEAFPNQTVGFESLEQKMADSYNSVRVFRNATLLAAIAILFITLMGLIGYINDELQRRSKEIAIRKVNGAESFVILEMLVQDVLWISFPAVVAGTLGAWYVGGLWMEQFAVTVGSLVPYYVCVAIVVLILIVSCVISKTWRIANENPVKSIKSE
;
A
#
# COMPACT_ATOMS: atom_id res chain seq x y z
N MET A 1 25.77 -27.26 -30.22
CA MET A 1 25.85 -26.12 -31.15
C MET A 1 24.87 -26.23 -32.32
N LYS A 2 24.80 -27.35 -33.09
CA LYS A 2 23.87 -27.47 -34.25
C LYS A 2 22.38 -27.25 -33.90
N GLN A 3 21.90 -27.71 -32.76
CA GLN A 3 20.49 -27.53 -32.32
C GLN A 3 20.14 -26.05 -32.08
N ILE A 4 21.03 -25.31 -31.43
CA ILE A 4 20.82 -23.85 -31.15
C ILE A 4 20.76 -23.06 -32.45
N TYR A 5 21.63 -23.37 -33.41
CA TYR A 5 21.60 -22.69 -34.73
C TYR A 5 20.26 -22.89 -35.45
N TYR A 6 19.71 -24.13 -35.47
CA TYR A 6 18.40 -24.40 -36.06
C TYR A 6 17.27 -23.69 -35.33
N VAL A 7 17.34 -23.60 -34.00
CA VAL A 7 16.36 -22.87 -33.18
C VAL A 7 16.39 -21.37 -33.51
N ILE A 8 17.56 -20.76 -33.59
CA ILE A 8 17.72 -19.35 -33.96
C ILE A 8 17.19 -19.08 -35.36
N GLN A 9 17.50 -19.93 -36.35
CA GLN A 9 16.94 -19.79 -37.69
C GLN A 9 15.41 -19.91 -37.71
N ALA A 10 14.84 -20.88 -36.98
CA ALA A 10 13.39 -21.05 -36.85
C ALA A 10 12.72 -19.82 -36.20
N LEU A 11 13.39 -19.21 -35.21
CA LEU A 11 12.92 -17.96 -34.57
C LEU A 11 12.92 -16.78 -35.57
N ILE A 12 13.95 -16.66 -36.39
CA ILE A 12 14.08 -15.59 -37.40
C ILE A 12 13.02 -15.75 -38.50
N HIS A 13 12.76 -16.95 -38.98
CA HIS A 13 11.74 -17.20 -40.02
C HIS A 13 10.30 -17.06 -39.51
N GLY A 14 10.07 -17.30 -38.21
CA GLY A 14 8.78 -17.15 -37.52
C GLY A 14 8.49 -15.75 -36.95
N ARG A 15 9.09 -14.68 -37.50
CA ARG A 15 9.17 -13.32 -36.93
C ARG A 15 7.87 -12.83 -36.25
N GLY A 16 6.72 -12.88 -36.94
CA GLY A 16 5.48 -12.30 -36.39
C GLY A 16 4.97 -13.00 -35.12
N ALA A 17 4.94 -14.33 -35.12
CA ALA A 17 4.47 -15.11 -33.95
C ALA A 17 5.46 -15.03 -32.76
N ASN A 18 6.76 -14.96 -33.04
CA ASN A 18 7.79 -14.92 -32.00
C ASN A 18 7.87 -13.54 -31.33
N ILE A 19 7.68 -12.45 -32.07
CA ILE A 19 7.55 -11.10 -31.50
C ILE A 19 6.36 -11.05 -30.52
N ILE A 20 5.21 -11.59 -30.93
CA ILE A 20 4.02 -11.67 -30.07
C ILE A 20 4.32 -12.46 -28.79
N LYS A 21 5.03 -13.61 -28.90
CA LYS A 21 5.46 -14.39 -27.73
C LYS A 21 6.37 -13.58 -26.80
N VAL A 22 7.40 -12.91 -27.32
CA VAL A 22 8.36 -12.13 -26.54
C VAL A 22 7.68 -10.96 -25.85
N VAL A 23 6.85 -10.20 -26.57
CA VAL A 23 6.19 -9.02 -26.02
C VAL A 23 5.15 -9.41 -24.96
N SER A 24 4.28 -10.39 -25.26
CA SER A 24 3.26 -10.84 -24.31
C SER A 24 3.88 -11.45 -23.05
N LEU A 25 4.94 -12.23 -23.22
CA LEU A 25 5.66 -12.85 -22.11
C LEU A 25 6.44 -11.81 -21.31
N GLY A 26 7.09 -10.86 -21.99
CA GLY A 26 7.84 -9.78 -21.34
C GLY A 26 6.95 -8.90 -20.47
N LEU A 27 5.79 -8.48 -20.98
CA LEU A 27 4.80 -7.73 -20.21
C LEU A 27 4.27 -8.53 -19.01
N GLY A 28 3.94 -9.81 -19.23
CA GLY A 28 3.45 -10.68 -18.17
C GLY A 28 4.48 -10.96 -17.08
N LEU A 29 5.74 -11.19 -17.46
CA LEU A 29 6.85 -11.33 -16.53
C LEU A 29 7.08 -10.03 -15.74
N THR A 30 7.09 -8.87 -16.41
CA THR A 30 7.24 -7.58 -15.75
C THR A 30 6.21 -7.41 -14.64
N MET A 31 4.93 -7.60 -14.96
CA MET A 31 3.86 -7.42 -13.98
C MET A 31 3.87 -8.48 -12.87
N SER A 32 4.06 -9.75 -13.23
CA SER A 32 4.09 -10.83 -12.24
C SER A 32 5.27 -10.68 -11.28
N ILE A 33 6.45 -10.40 -11.80
CA ILE A 33 7.67 -10.23 -10.99
C ILE A 33 7.54 -9.01 -10.09
N LEU A 34 7.01 -7.87 -10.58
CA LEU A 34 6.77 -6.68 -9.77
C LEU A 34 5.80 -6.97 -8.62
N LEU A 35 4.67 -7.62 -8.89
CA LEU A 35 3.69 -7.95 -7.86
C LEU A 35 4.24 -8.92 -6.82
N PHE A 36 4.92 -10.00 -7.24
CA PHE A 36 5.54 -10.94 -6.29
C PHE A 36 6.69 -10.30 -5.52
N SER A 37 7.53 -9.49 -6.16
CA SER A 37 8.59 -8.73 -5.47
C SER A 37 8.00 -7.76 -4.44
N ARG A 38 6.88 -7.10 -4.76
CA ARG A 38 6.17 -6.24 -3.80
C ARG A 38 5.60 -7.03 -2.63
N VAL A 39 4.99 -8.19 -2.87
CA VAL A 39 4.48 -9.08 -1.81
C VAL A 39 5.62 -9.54 -0.89
N VAL A 40 6.76 -9.94 -1.45
CA VAL A 40 7.92 -10.36 -0.64
C VAL A 40 8.55 -9.18 0.09
N TYR A 41 8.57 -8.00 -0.53
CA TYR A 41 9.01 -6.77 0.12
C TYR A 41 8.13 -6.43 1.33
N GLU A 42 6.80 -6.51 1.22
CA GLU A 42 5.87 -6.35 2.35
C GLU A 42 6.11 -7.37 3.47
N GLN A 43 6.46 -8.59 3.10
CA GLN A 43 6.79 -9.62 4.08
C GLN A 43 8.18 -9.45 4.73
N SER A 44 9.02 -8.60 4.18
CA SER A 44 10.36 -8.33 4.71
C SER A 44 10.41 -7.13 5.66
N PHE A 45 9.27 -6.51 5.96
CA PHE A 45 9.24 -5.42 6.93
C PHE A 45 9.73 -5.87 8.30
N ASP A 46 10.54 -5.01 8.92
CA ASP A 46 11.11 -5.16 10.26
C ASP A 46 11.99 -6.42 10.47
N THR A 47 12.45 -7.04 9.38
CA THR A 47 13.49 -8.08 9.43
C THR A 47 14.91 -7.51 9.31
N CYS A 48 15.04 -6.19 9.24
CA CYS A 48 16.30 -5.47 9.15
C CYS A 48 17.12 -5.47 10.45
N PHE A 49 16.47 -5.71 11.57
CA PHE A 49 17.11 -5.73 12.88
C PHE A 49 17.85 -7.03 13.10
N LYS A 50 19.05 -6.95 13.68
CA LYS A 50 19.83 -8.16 14.00
C LYS A 50 19.04 -9.03 14.99
N ASP A 51 19.00 -10.35 14.73
CA ASP A 51 18.24 -11.32 15.53
C ASP A 51 16.79 -10.88 15.81
N HIS A 52 16.11 -10.39 14.74
CA HIS A 52 14.74 -9.86 14.79
C HIS A 52 13.71 -10.86 15.35
N ASP A 53 14.00 -12.16 15.32
CA ASP A 53 13.14 -13.19 15.90
C ASP A 53 13.06 -13.10 17.43
N LYS A 54 14.06 -12.49 18.09
CA LYS A 54 14.12 -12.26 19.53
C LYS A 54 13.62 -10.87 19.95
N LEU A 55 13.21 -10.04 18.99
CA LEU A 55 12.79 -8.66 19.23
C LEU A 55 11.27 -8.56 19.27
N TYR A 56 10.74 -8.03 20.36
CA TYR A 56 9.30 -7.87 20.59
C TYR A 56 8.98 -6.41 20.89
N GLN A 57 7.84 -5.94 20.38
CA GLN A 57 7.22 -4.69 20.77
C GLN A 57 6.13 -4.96 21.80
N LEU A 58 6.05 -4.13 22.83
CA LEU A 58 4.99 -4.21 23.82
C LEU A 58 3.75 -3.45 23.35
N TRP A 59 2.60 -4.06 23.53
CA TRP A 59 1.28 -3.52 23.21
C TRP A 59 0.40 -3.57 24.42
N ASN A 60 -0.55 -2.64 24.57
CA ASN A 60 -1.54 -2.69 25.64
C ASN A 60 -2.95 -2.90 25.11
N ILE A 61 -3.81 -3.43 25.97
CA ILE A 61 -5.25 -3.44 25.85
C ILE A 61 -5.81 -2.90 27.16
N TRP A 62 -6.44 -1.75 27.10
CA TRP A 62 -7.23 -1.25 28.21
C TRP A 62 -8.57 -1.93 28.25
N THR A 63 -9.01 -2.29 29.44
CA THR A 63 -10.36 -2.82 29.70
C THR A 63 -11.07 -1.87 30.63
N VAL A 64 -12.21 -1.35 30.21
CA VAL A 64 -13.01 -0.42 31.02
C VAL A 64 -14.38 -1.00 31.23
N ASN A 65 -14.79 -1.18 32.49
CA ASN A 65 -16.04 -1.82 32.87
C ASN A 65 -16.27 -3.19 32.24
N GLY A 66 -15.20 -3.96 32.05
CA GLY A 66 -15.22 -5.28 31.43
C GLY A 66 -15.14 -5.28 29.89
N GLU A 67 -15.23 -4.13 29.23
CA GLU A 67 -15.14 -4.02 27.77
C GLU A 67 -13.70 -3.70 27.33
N PRO A 68 -13.05 -4.54 26.50
CA PRO A 68 -11.70 -4.32 26.02
C PRO A 68 -11.67 -3.26 24.88
N PHE A 69 -10.69 -2.38 24.94
CA PHE A 69 -10.36 -1.45 23.84
C PHE A 69 -9.51 -2.15 22.77
N PRO A 70 -9.46 -1.59 21.57
CA PRO A 70 -8.53 -2.06 20.55
C PRO A 70 -7.08 -2.02 21.06
N PRO A 71 -6.24 -3.03 20.72
CA PRO A 71 -4.83 -3.03 21.08
C PRO A 71 -4.11 -1.78 20.57
N SER A 72 -3.29 -1.16 21.44
CA SER A 72 -2.48 0.01 21.12
C SER A 72 -1.00 -0.33 21.17
N GLU A 73 -0.23 0.21 20.20
CA GLU A 73 1.23 0.14 20.20
C GLU A 73 1.90 1.21 21.08
N PHE A 74 1.11 2.16 21.58
CA PHE A 74 1.56 3.15 22.54
C PHE A 74 1.19 2.67 23.93
N ILE A 75 2.17 2.59 24.81
CA ILE A 75 1.99 2.07 26.16
C ILE A 75 2.63 2.99 27.21
N ILE A 76 2.53 2.57 28.44
CA ILE A 76 3.10 3.23 29.61
C ILE A 76 4.64 3.14 29.57
N GLY A 77 5.34 4.26 29.77
CA GLY A 77 6.80 4.35 29.59
C GLY A 77 7.66 3.56 30.55
N ALA A 78 7.13 3.05 31.66
CA ALA A 78 7.89 2.24 32.61
C ALA A 78 7.79 0.73 32.34
N ALA A 79 7.00 0.28 31.38
CA ALA A 79 6.69 -1.14 31.23
C ALA A 79 7.90 -1.98 30.80
N ALA A 80 8.66 -1.54 29.80
CA ALA A 80 9.81 -2.31 29.30
C ALA A 80 10.93 -2.41 30.35
N GLY A 81 11.25 -1.31 31.03
CA GLY A 81 12.21 -1.30 32.12
C GLY A 81 11.81 -2.20 33.31
N GLY A 82 10.54 -2.10 33.75
CA GLY A 82 10.01 -2.95 34.80
C GLY A 82 9.98 -4.44 34.44
N ILE A 83 9.74 -4.78 33.21
CA ILE A 83 9.80 -6.16 32.70
C ILE A 83 11.24 -6.68 32.70
N LEU A 84 12.22 -5.85 32.28
CA LEU A 84 13.64 -6.20 32.34
C LEU A 84 14.10 -6.46 33.76
N ASP A 85 13.72 -5.58 34.68
CA ASP A 85 14.11 -5.70 36.13
C ASP A 85 13.46 -6.94 36.77
N ALA A 86 12.24 -7.29 36.41
CA ALA A 86 11.51 -8.41 36.98
C ALA A 86 11.90 -9.78 36.37
N MET A 87 12.36 -9.80 35.11
CA MET A 87 12.67 -11.04 34.38
C MET A 87 14.03 -11.01 33.69
N PRO A 88 15.12 -10.69 34.38
CA PRO A 88 16.46 -10.58 33.80
C PRO A 88 17.00 -11.91 33.23
N GLU A 89 16.44 -13.05 33.62
CA GLU A 89 16.80 -14.36 33.08
C GLU A 89 16.25 -14.60 31.66
N ILE A 90 15.17 -13.95 31.30
CA ILE A 90 14.49 -14.10 30.00
C ILE A 90 14.81 -12.93 29.08
N VAL A 91 14.74 -11.71 29.61
CA VAL A 91 14.92 -10.47 28.87
C VAL A 91 16.41 -10.08 28.86
N GLU A 92 16.97 -9.87 27.68
CA GLU A 92 18.36 -9.45 27.50
C GLU A 92 18.50 -7.94 27.68
N SER A 93 17.60 -7.19 27.04
CA SER A 93 17.56 -5.74 27.07
C SER A 93 16.15 -5.23 26.78
N ALA A 94 15.88 -4.02 27.24
CA ALA A 94 14.63 -3.33 27.03
C ALA A 94 14.90 -1.88 26.61
N ALA A 95 14.02 -1.32 25.78
CA ALA A 95 14.16 0.04 25.30
C ALA A 95 12.83 0.75 25.20
N SER A 96 12.85 2.02 25.58
CA SER A 96 11.72 2.93 25.48
C SER A 96 12.00 4.02 24.45
N THR A 97 11.05 4.26 23.57
CA THR A 97 11.10 5.38 22.62
C THR A 97 9.88 6.27 22.79
N GLY A 98 10.11 7.57 22.96
CA GLY A 98 9.03 8.56 22.99
C GLY A 98 8.68 9.06 21.59
N SER A 99 7.40 9.33 21.38
CA SER A 99 6.92 9.94 20.14
C SER A 99 7.06 11.47 20.13
N TRP A 100 7.36 12.10 21.27
CA TRP A 100 7.44 13.54 21.42
C TRP A 100 8.88 14.00 21.70
N PRO A 101 9.39 15.05 21.11
CA PRO A 101 8.93 15.97 20.07
C PRO A 101 9.53 15.63 18.67
N VAL A 102 9.11 14.53 18.12
CA VAL A 102 9.71 13.89 16.92
C VAL A 102 9.55 14.71 15.64
N SER A 103 8.55 15.58 15.58
CA SER A 103 8.22 16.37 14.41
C SER A 103 9.09 17.63 14.23
N ALA A 104 9.75 18.11 15.27
CA ALA A 104 10.57 19.31 15.18
C ALA A 104 11.86 19.05 14.38
N PRO A 105 12.32 19.97 13.51
CA PRO A 105 13.52 19.80 12.70
C PRO A 105 14.81 19.94 13.50
N ILE A 106 15.89 19.41 12.92
CA ILE A 106 17.26 19.69 13.37
C ILE A 106 17.93 20.62 12.36
N TYR A 107 18.86 21.42 12.84
CA TYR A 107 19.60 22.39 12.04
C TYR A 107 21.10 22.21 12.19
N ASN A 108 21.82 22.28 11.06
CA ASN A 108 23.26 22.50 11.03
C ASN A 108 23.50 23.92 10.52
N GLY A 109 23.79 24.85 11.40
CA GLY A 109 23.78 26.28 11.07
C GLY A 109 22.40 26.75 10.62
N SER A 110 22.31 27.24 9.39
CA SER A 110 21.04 27.68 8.76
C SER A 110 20.29 26.56 8.00
N VAL A 111 20.93 25.40 7.78
CA VAL A 111 20.35 24.32 6.98
C VAL A 111 19.42 23.46 7.82
N ARG A 112 18.18 23.31 7.37
CA ARG A 112 17.11 22.57 8.01
C ARG A 112 17.05 21.11 7.53
N PHE A 113 16.79 20.18 8.47
CA PHE A 113 16.59 18.74 8.23
C PHE A 113 15.33 18.27 8.95
N ASP A 114 14.38 17.78 8.19
CA ASP A 114 13.06 17.32 8.68
C ASP A 114 12.98 15.78 8.82
N ASP A 115 14.12 15.11 8.72
CA ASP A 115 14.21 13.65 8.76
C ASP A 115 13.61 13.08 10.07
N PHE A 116 13.04 11.86 9.99
CA PHE A 116 12.41 11.19 11.13
C PHE A 116 13.41 10.93 12.27
N LYS A 117 13.05 11.32 13.46
CA LYS A 117 13.83 11.17 14.69
C LYS A 117 13.01 10.59 15.83
N VAL A 118 13.68 9.96 16.75
CA VAL A 118 13.09 9.47 18.00
C VAL A 118 13.90 9.95 19.20
N THR A 119 13.23 10.02 20.34
CA THR A 119 13.94 10.04 21.63
C THR A 119 14.02 8.61 22.15
N ALA A 120 15.16 8.21 22.66
CA ALA A 120 15.33 6.86 23.17
C ALA A 120 16.26 6.79 24.37
N ASP A 121 16.12 5.72 25.14
CA ASP A 121 17.03 5.40 26.24
C ASP A 121 18.37 4.83 25.75
N SER A 122 19.27 4.57 26.70
CA SER A 122 20.64 4.13 26.42
C SER A 122 20.73 2.70 25.85
N LEU A 123 19.73 1.85 26.05
CA LEU A 123 19.71 0.47 25.57
C LEU A 123 19.05 0.32 24.19
N PHE A 124 18.55 1.40 23.61
CA PHE A 124 17.80 1.38 22.34
C PHE A 124 18.54 0.63 21.22
N PHE A 125 19.78 0.99 20.94
CA PHE A 125 20.56 0.37 19.87
C PHE A 125 20.80 -1.12 20.09
N GLN A 126 21.09 -1.50 21.34
CA GLN A 126 21.29 -2.89 21.74
C GLN A 126 19.98 -3.68 21.59
N THR A 127 18.88 -3.15 22.11
CA THR A 127 17.57 -3.80 22.08
C THR A 127 17.06 -3.95 20.64
N MET A 128 17.15 -2.90 19.84
CA MET A 128 16.74 -2.97 18.44
C MET A 128 17.72 -3.77 17.56
N GLY A 129 18.96 -4.00 18.01
CA GLY A 129 19.98 -4.68 17.22
C GLY A 129 20.45 -3.83 16.02
N ILE A 130 20.55 -2.50 16.21
CA ILE A 130 21.03 -1.56 15.21
C ILE A 130 22.54 -1.45 15.34
N GLU A 131 23.27 -1.57 14.22
CA GLU A 131 24.72 -1.48 14.18
C GLU A 131 25.18 -0.03 14.43
N VAL A 132 25.94 0.17 15.51
CA VAL A 132 26.58 1.45 15.84
C VAL A 132 27.95 1.50 15.16
N LEU A 133 28.19 2.53 14.37
CA LEU A 133 29.43 2.71 13.61
C LEU A 133 30.49 3.49 14.40
N SER A 134 30.04 4.40 15.28
CA SER A 134 30.91 5.18 16.14
C SER A 134 30.17 5.68 17.37
N GLY A 135 30.91 5.88 18.47
CA GLY A 135 30.37 6.28 19.77
C GLY A 135 29.92 5.10 20.63
N ASP A 136 29.61 5.37 21.91
CA ASP A 136 29.09 4.40 22.88
C ASP A 136 27.67 4.83 23.29
N PRO A 137 26.61 4.30 22.69
CA PRO A 137 25.26 4.73 22.99
C PRO A 137 24.84 4.40 24.44
N VAL A 138 25.33 3.30 25.03
CA VAL A 138 24.97 2.92 26.40
C VAL A 138 25.41 3.97 27.40
N ARG A 139 26.57 4.55 27.16
CA ARG A 139 27.13 5.60 28.00
C ARG A 139 26.60 6.99 27.65
N GLU A 140 26.62 7.32 26.36
CA GLU A 140 26.37 8.68 25.89
C GLU A 140 24.89 9.06 25.95
N LEU A 141 23.95 8.15 25.64
CA LEU A 141 22.52 8.44 25.69
C LEU A 141 21.95 8.55 27.12
N GLN A 142 22.76 8.26 28.17
CA GLN A 142 22.42 8.59 29.55
C GLN A 142 22.63 10.08 29.86
N GLN A 143 23.36 10.78 29.01
CA GLN A 143 23.66 12.21 29.19
C GLN A 143 22.58 13.06 28.47
N LYS A 144 22.46 14.32 28.94
CA LYS A 144 21.59 15.30 28.29
C LYS A 144 22.26 15.88 27.04
N ASP A 145 21.42 16.36 26.13
CA ASP A 145 21.81 17.12 24.95
C ASP A 145 22.76 16.36 24.01
N VAL A 146 22.48 15.07 23.88
CA VAL A 146 23.20 14.12 23.03
C VAL A 146 22.32 13.61 21.90
N ILE A 147 22.92 13.48 20.71
CA ILE A 147 22.27 12.91 19.53
C ILE A 147 23.21 11.92 18.80
N PHE A 148 22.62 10.84 18.31
CA PHE A 148 23.22 9.91 17.36
C PHE A 148 22.58 10.09 15.99
N LEU A 149 23.36 10.08 14.92
CA LEU A 149 22.89 10.26 13.54
C LEU A 149 23.07 8.98 12.73
N SER A 150 22.12 8.68 11.86
CA SER A 150 22.33 7.67 10.84
C SER A 150 23.43 8.12 9.87
N LYS A 151 24.20 7.19 9.32
CA LYS A 151 25.34 7.49 8.44
C LYS A 151 24.95 8.36 7.28
N ASP A 152 23.83 8.08 6.63
CA ASP A 152 23.34 8.86 5.48
C ASP A 152 22.92 10.28 5.84
N LEU A 153 22.32 10.50 7.02
CA LEU A 153 22.02 11.84 7.50
C LEU A 153 23.29 12.60 7.89
N ALA A 154 24.22 11.93 8.56
CA ALA A 154 25.52 12.53 8.93
C ALA A 154 26.30 12.97 7.69
N ASP A 155 26.36 12.14 6.63
CA ASP A 155 27.00 12.49 5.37
C ASP A 155 26.30 13.65 4.66
N LYS A 156 24.96 13.68 4.69
CA LYS A 156 24.15 14.78 4.14
C LYS A 156 24.38 16.11 4.88
N MET A 157 24.53 16.05 6.21
CA MET A 157 24.70 17.24 7.06
C MET A 157 26.11 17.81 7.02
N PHE A 158 27.12 16.95 6.94
CA PHE A 158 28.53 17.32 7.15
C PHE A 158 29.42 17.03 5.92
N GLY A 159 28.84 16.58 4.80
CA GLY A 159 29.61 16.38 3.55
C GLY A 159 30.69 15.31 3.65
N GLY A 160 30.54 14.32 4.55
CA GLY A 160 31.52 13.25 4.79
C GLY A 160 32.59 13.57 5.84
N GLU A 161 32.60 14.78 6.41
CA GLU A 161 33.45 15.09 7.56
C GLU A 161 33.00 14.31 8.81
N ASN A 162 33.95 14.14 9.75
CA ASN A 162 33.61 13.50 11.03
C ASN A 162 32.58 14.33 11.81
N PRO A 163 31.39 13.79 12.07
CA PRO A 163 30.32 14.51 12.78
C PRO A 163 30.50 14.56 14.30
N ILE A 164 31.35 13.71 14.88
CA ILE A 164 31.46 13.55 16.33
C ILE A 164 32.00 14.83 16.97
N GLY A 165 31.32 15.28 18.02
CA GLY A 165 31.63 16.51 18.74
C GLY A 165 31.07 17.79 18.12
N LYS A 166 30.49 17.70 16.92
CA LYS A 166 29.81 18.85 16.32
C LYS A 166 28.48 19.13 17.03
N ILE A 167 28.11 20.40 17.09
CA ILE A 167 26.87 20.86 17.71
C ILE A 167 25.85 21.12 16.61
N ILE A 168 24.65 20.61 16.78
CA ILE A 168 23.48 20.87 15.93
C ILE A 168 22.33 21.37 16.81
N SER A 169 21.45 22.14 16.25
CA SER A 169 20.31 22.69 16.98
C SER A 169 19.05 21.87 16.68
N PHE A 170 18.31 21.48 17.73
CA PHE A 170 16.98 20.92 17.64
C PHE A 170 15.97 22.03 17.88
N ASN A 171 15.07 22.23 16.92
CA ASN A 171 14.04 23.27 16.90
C ASN A 171 14.59 24.71 17.10
N LYS A 172 15.88 24.96 16.88
CA LYS A 172 16.63 26.20 17.22
C LYS A 172 16.59 26.58 18.72
N GLU A 173 16.17 25.69 19.57
CA GLU A 173 16.02 25.91 21.02
C GLU A 173 17.01 25.09 21.83
N ILE A 174 17.32 23.89 21.37
CA ILE A 174 18.15 22.93 22.11
C ILE A 174 19.39 22.62 21.29
N GLU A 175 20.56 22.89 21.86
CA GLU A 175 21.83 22.47 21.28
C GLU A 175 22.10 21.01 21.64
N LEU A 176 22.33 20.18 20.61
CA LEU A 176 22.64 18.77 20.75
C LEU A 176 24.05 18.49 20.25
N THR A 177 24.84 17.77 21.02
CA THR A 177 26.17 17.32 20.61
C THR A 177 26.07 15.96 19.94
N VAL A 178 26.61 15.83 18.73
CA VAL A 178 26.72 14.55 18.03
C VAL A 178 27.76 13.69 18.73
N LYS A 179 27.36 12.55 19.29
CA LYS A 179 28.21 11.62 20.03
C LYS A 179 28.46 10.30 19.32
N GLY A 180 27.73 10.03 18.26
CA GLY A 180 27.96 8.83 17.49
C GLY A 180 27.14 8.76 16.21
N THR A 181 27.46 7.74 15.42
CA THR A 181 26.75 7.41 14.18
C THR A 181 26.38 5.93 14.14
N TYR A 182 25.34 5.59 13.41
CA TYR A 182 24.87 4.22 13.24
C TYR A 182 24.52 3.92 11.78
N ALA A 183 24.44 2.65 11.43
CA ALA A 183 24.13 2.20 10.09
C ALA A 183 22.73 2.67 9.65
N ALA A 184 22.62 3.15 8.42
CA ALA A 184 21.34 3.55 7.87
C ALA A 184 20.42 2.34 7.74
N LEU A 185 19.18 2.45 8.25
CA LEU A 185 18.18 1.40 8.15
C LEU A 185 17.50 1.42 6.77
N PRO A 186 17.18 0.25 6.21
CA PRO A 186 16.52 0.14 4.91
C PRO A 186 15.06 0.62 4.97
N GLU A 187 14.45 0.82 3.80
CA GLU A 187 13.09 1.39 3.69
C GLU A 187 11.98 0.47 4.22
N ASN A 188 12.24 -0.81 4.35
CA ASN A 188 11.32 -1.81 4.91
C ASN A 188 11.44 -1.97 6.43
N CYS A 189 11.74 -0.89 7.14
CA CYS A 189 11.67 -0.82 8.59
C CYS A 189 10.63 0.21 9.02
N THR A 190 9.71 -0.15 9.89
CA THR A 190 8.70 0.77 10.45
C THR A 190 9.34 1.77 11.41
N MET A 191 10.26 1.29 12.25
CA MET A 191 11.09 2.14 13.11
C MET A 191 12.43 2.42 12.40
N ARG A 192 12.49 3.53 11.66
CA ARG A 192 13.65 3.94 10.86
C ARG A 192 14.09 5.37 11.17
N PRO A 193 14.48 5.67 12.41
CA PRO A 193 14.97 7.01 12.74
C PRO A 193 16.23 7.33 11.96
N LYS A 194 16.37 8.58 11.53
CA LYS A 194 17.60 9.15 10.99
C LYS A 194 18.44 9.82 12.09
N ALA A 195 17.81 10.12 13.20
CA ALA A 195 18.47 10.63 14.38
C ALA A 195 17.82 10.08 15.68
N VAL A 196 18.63 9.79 16.68
CA VAL A 196 18.22 9.34 17.99
C VAL A 196 18.73 10.35 19.02
N ILE A 197 17.80 11.01 19.71
CA ILE A 197 18.09 12.01 20.76
C ILE A 197 18.01 11.30 22.11
N SER A 198 18.91 11.60 23.01
CA SER A 198 18.91 11.01 24.35
C SER A 198 17.61 11.35 25.11
N LEU A 199 16.98 10.34 25.70
CA LEU A 199 15.76 10.51 26.49
C LEU A 199 15.91 11.54 27.62
N PRO A 200 17.03 11.62 28.37
CA PRO A 200 17.25 12.65 29.39
C PRO A 200 17.20 14.08 28.87
N SER A 201 17.51 14.34 27.59
CA SER A 201 17.42 15.69 26.99
C SER A 201 15.99 16.21 26.99
N ILE A 202 15.04 15.33 26.76
CA ILE A 202 13.62 15.65 26.69
C ILE A 202 12.97 15.59 28.06
N TRP A 203 13.25 14.53 28.79
CA TRP A 203 12.74 14.32 30.17
C TRP A 203 12.99 15.50 31.10
N SER A 204 14.22 16.02 31.11
CA SER A 204 14.60 17.16 31.95
C SER A 204 13.83 18.45 31.64
N ARG A 205 13.13 18.51 30.51
CA ARG A 205 12.33 19.67 30.08
C ARG A 205 10.83 19.48 30.31
N ARG A 206 10.43 18.53 31.13
CA ARG A 206 9.03 18.19 31.48
C ARG A 206 8.18 17.66 30.33
N ILE A 207 8.77 16.92 29.43
CA ILE A 207 8.06 16.41 28.29
C ILE A 207 7.80 14.92 28.47
N GLY A 208 6.55 14.61 28.79
CA GLY A 208 6.06 13.26 28.98
C GLY A 208 6.14 12.74 30.41
N ASN A 209 5.33 11.76 30.72
CA ASN A 209 5.30 11.05 31.99
C ASN A 209 5.85 9.64 31.82
N TYR A 210 7.12 9.43 32.20
CA TYR A 210 7.80 8.14 32.13
C TYR A 210 7.64 7.41 33.49
N SER A 211 6.46 6.88 33.73
CA SER A 211 6.14 6.15 34.95
C SER A 211 5.03 5.13 34.72
N TRP A 212 4.77 4.29 35.71
CA TRP A 212 3.64 3.36 35.69
C TRP A 212 2.25 4.06 35.72
N ASN A 213 2.20 5.29 36.20
CA ASN A 213 1.00 6.13 36.21
C ASN A 213 0.99 7.16 35.04
N GLY A 214 1.86 6.99 34.08
CA GLY A 214 1.96 7.86 32.91
C GLY A 214 0.95 7.50 31.83
N GLY A 215 0.82 8.40 30.87
CA GLY A 215 -0.01 8.16 29.69
C GLY A 215 0.64 7.20 28.67
N ASP A 216 -0.18 6.69 27.77
CA ASP A 216 0.20 5.78 26.69
C ASP A 216 0.85 6.58 25.54
N SER A 217 2.10 7.03 25.76
CA SER A 217 2.83 7.87 24.79
C SER A 217 4.15 7.24 24.33
N TRP A 218 4.41 5.99 24.73
CA TRP A 218 5.69 5.34 24.54
C TRP A 218 5.55 4.11 23.66
N LYS A 219 6.52 3.91 22.75
CA LYS A 219 6.71 2.62 22.08
C LYS A 219 7.84 1.90 22.78
N GLU A 220 7.56 0.72 23.29
CA GLU A 220 8.48 -0.03 24.10
C GLU A 220 8.82 -1.38 23.50
N TYR A 221 10.06 -1.77 23.63
CA TYR A 221 10.64 -2.95 23.02
C TYR A 221 11.39 -3.78 24.06
N ILE A 222 11.36 -5.09 23.90
CA ILE A 222 12.17 -6.04 24.66
C ILE A 222 12.88 -6.99 23.73
N ARG A 223 14.10 -7.37 24.08
CA ARG A 223 14.87 -8.41 23.41
C ARG A 223 15.03 -9.59 24.35
N LEU A 224 14.77 -10.79 23.84
CA LEU A 224 14.85 -12.02 24.62
C LEU A 224 16.24 -12.67 24.47
N LYS A 225 16.71 -13.33 25.53
CA LYS A 225 17.95 -14.12 25.54
C LYS A 225 17.78 -15.43 24.76
N GLN A 226 16.60 -16.05 24.89
CA GLN A 226 16.26 -17.33 24.31
C GLN A 226 14.81 -17.35 23.82
N ASP A 227 14.49 -18.30 22.99
CA ASP A 227 13.12 -18.52 22.54
C ASP A 227 12.25 -18.99 23.72
N ILE A 228 11.09 -18.41 23.86
CA ILE A 228 10.06 -18.78 24.83
C ILE A 228 8.71 -18.80 24.13
N ASP A 229 7.82 -19.65 24.61
CA ASP A 229 6.44 -19.63 24.12
C ASP A 229 5.78 -18.28 24.38
N LEU A 230 5.09 -17.73 23.37
CA LEU A 230 4.53 -16.38 23.43
C LEU A 230 3.45 -16.24 24.49
N ASP A 231 2.63 -17.28 24.69
CA ASP A 231 1.58 -17.27 25.70
C ASP A 231 2.17 -17.31 27.11
N GLU A 232 3.25 -18.06 27.31
CA GLU A 232 3.99 -18.08 28.58
C GLU A 232 4.66 -16.73 28.85
N LEU A 233 5.29 -16.12 27.84
CA LEU A 233 5.88 -14.79 27.95
C LEU A 233 4.82 -13.75 28.35
N ASN A 234 3.67 -13.76 27.67
CA ASN A 234 2.60 -12.81 27.93
C ASN A 234 1.98 -12.98 29.33
N LYS A 235 1.84 -14.22 29.82
CA LYS A 235 1.41 -14.46 31.21
C LYS A 235 2.38 -13.87 32.24
N ARG A 236 3.69 -14.01 32.01
CA ARG A 236 4.70 -13.44 32.91
C ARG A 236 4.73 -11.93 32.86
N ILE A 237 4.62 -11.34 31.66
CA ILE A 237 4.50 -9.88 31.49
C ILE A 237 3.27 -9.37 32.24
N ASP A 238 2.12 -10.04 32.10
CA ASP A 238 0.91 -9.65 32.79
C ASP A 238 1.06 -9.68 34.31
N MET A 239 1.72 -10.70 34.87
CA MET A 239 2.01 -10.77 36.30
C MET A 239 2.84 -9.57 36.78
N VAL A 240 3.86 -9.15 36.00
CA VAL A 240 4.67 -7.97 36.34
C VAL A 240 3.83 -6.70 36.30
N VAL A 241 3.02 -6.53 35.24
CA VAL A 241 2.18 -5.33 35.11
C VAL A 241 1.14 -5.24 36.23
N GLN A 242 0.54 -6.37 36.65
CA GLN A 242 -0.45 -6.40 37.72
C GLN A 242 0.13 -6.08 39.12
N GLN A 243 1.44 -6.24 39.32
CA GLN A 243 2.11 -5.79 40.56
C GLN A 243 2.13 -4.26 40.68
N HIS A 244 2.20 -3.56 39.55
CA HIS A 244 2.28 -2.09 39.50
C HIS A 244 0.92 -1.44 39.26
N ILE A 245 0.06 -2.08 38.44
CA ILE A 245 -1.29 -1.59 38.07
C ILE A 245 -2.28 -2.75 38.31
N PRO A 246 -2.75 -2.94 39.52
CA PRO A 246 -3.74 -4.00 39.82
C PRO A 246 -5.04 -3.77 39.03
N ARG A 247 -5.57 -4.82 38.45
CA ARG A 247 -6.90 -4.78 37.81
C ARG A 247 -7.98 -4.51 38.84
N SER A 248 -8.93 -3.67 38.45
CA SER A 248 -10.17 -3.43 39.16
C SER A 248 -11.35 -3.76 38.27
N ASP A 249 -12.55 -3.87 38.85
CA ASP A 249 -13.80 -4.09 38.07
C ASP A 249 -14.06 -2.94 37.07
N LYS A 250 -13.51 -1.76 37.32
CA LYS A 250 -13.73 -0.59 36.48
C LYS A 250 -12.65 -0.37 35.43
N LEU A 251 -11.40 -0.70 35.75
CA LEU A 251 -10.23 -0.40 34.92
C LEU A 251 -9.21 -1.53 35.02
N GLY A 252 -8.79 -2.02 33.88
CA GLY A 252 -7.70 -2.99 33.78
C GLY A 252 -6.81 -2.68 32.56
N ILE A 253 -5.56 -3.08 32.67
CA ILE A 253 -4.62 -3.05 31.57
C ILE A 253 -4.05 -4.45 31.37
N THR A 254 -3.92 -4.88 30.14
CA THR A 254 -3.18 -6.07 29.73
C THR A 254 -2.07 -5.62 28.81
N VAL A 255 -0.82 -5.94 29.15
CA VAL A 255 0.33 -5.71 28.27
C VAL A 255 0.74 -7.03 27.65
N MET A 256 0.99 -7.01 26.35
CA MET A 256 1.40 -8.18 25.59
C MET A 256 2.61 -7.86 24.71
N ALA A 257 3.48 -8.84 24.54
CA ALA A 257 4.58 -8.79 23.58
C ALA A 257 4.11 -9.29 22.22
N LYS A 258 4.45 -8.57 21.16
CA LYS A 258 4.27 -9.00 19.76
C LYS A 258 5.63 -9.00 19.07
N PRO A 259 6.00 -10.04 18.30
CA PRO A 259 7.21 -10.00 17.50
C PRO A 259 7.21 -8.76 16.59
N VAL A 260 8.29 -8.00 16.60
CA VAL A 260 8.37 -6.74 15.81
C VAL A 260 8.11 -7.00 14.34
N ARG A 261 8.64 -8.09 13.78
CA ARG A 261 8.39 -8.51 12.41
C ARG A 261 6.90 -8.71 12.08
N ASP A 262 6.05 -9.02 13.07
CA ASP A 262 4.63 -9.31 12.86
C ASP A 262 3.74 -8.09 13.16
N THR A 263 4.31 -7.01 13.69
CA THR A 263 3.57 -5.77 13.99
C THR A 263 2.99 -5.18 12.71
N TYR A 264 3.84 -4.79 11.75
CA TYR A 264 3.39 -4.23 10.47
C TYR A 264 2.56 -5.23 9.65
N ARG A 265 3.04 -6.46 9.53
CA ARG A 265 2.35 -7.53 8.78
C ARG A 265 1.01 -7.91 9.40
N GLY A 266 0.83 -7.63 10.68
CA GLY A 266 -0.36 -7.93 11.48
C GLY A 266 -1.55 -7.02 11.20
N TYR A 267 -1.34 -5.82 10.63
CA TYR A 267 -2.43 -4.94 10.26
C TYR A 267 -3.32 -5.58 9.20
N ASP A 268 -4.62 -5.56 9.42
CA ASP A 268 -5.58 -6.22 8.52
C ASP A 268 -5.57 -5.64 7.11
N GLU A 269 -5.33 -4.34 6.98
CA GLU A 269 -5.16 -3.66 5.69
C GLU A 269 -3.96 -4.21 4.91
N VAL A 270 -2.82 -4.40 5.59
CA VAL A 270 -1.60 -4.95 4.98
C VAL A 270 -1.81 -6.40 4.56
N LYS A 271 -2.45 -7.21 5.42
CA LYS A 271 -2.79 -8.62 5.09
C LYS A 271 -3.71 -8.70 3.86
N ARG A 272 -4.77 -7.90 3.83
CA ARG A 272 -5.73 -7.87 2.71
C ARG A 272 -5.04 -7.45 1.42
N MET A 273 -4.31 -6.34 1.44
CA MET A 273 -3.56 -5.85 0.27
C MET A 273 -2.57 -6.88 -0.25
N ARG A 274 -1.76 -7.48 0.62
CA ARG A 274 -0.81 -8.54 0.28
C ARG A 274 -1.51 -9.73 -0.40
N ASN A 275 -2.61 -10.22 0.18
CA ASN A 275 -3.33 -11.38 -0.34
C ASN A 275 -3.90 -11.10 -1.74
N ILE A 276 -4.43 -9.90 -1.97
CA ILE A 276 -4.97 -9.52 -3.28
C ILE A 276 -3.83 -9.36 -4.30
N MET A 277 -2.72 -8.72 -3.94
CA MET A 277 -1.55 -8.62 -4.82
C MET A 277 -1.01 -10.01 -5.20
N LEU A 278 -1.02 -10.96 -4.25
CA LEU A 278 -0.63 -12.34 -4.50
C LEU A 278 -1.58 -13.02 -5.50
N ILE A 279 -2.89 -12.88 -5.33
CA ILE A 279 -3.91 -13.41 -6.26
C ILE A 279 -3.72 -12.81 -7.65
N LEU A 280 -3.53 -11.49 -7.75
CA LEU A 280 -3.25 -10.81 -9.03
C LEU A 280 -1.97 -11.33 -9.67
N GLY A 281 -0.88 -11.44 -8.92
CA GLY A 281 0.40 -11.94 -9.41
C GLY A 281 0.31 -13.37 -9.95
N ILE A 282 -0.36 -14.26 -9.21
CA ILE A 282 -0.63 -15.65 -9.64
C ILE A 282 -1.49 -15.65 -10.90
N SER A 283 -2.56 -14.87 -10.95
CA SER A 283 -3.47 -14.80 -12.09
C SER A 283 -2.76 -14.33 -13.36
N ILE A 284 -1.94 -13.28 -13.27
CA ILE A 284 -1.17 -12.75 -14.41
C ILE A 284 -0.14 -13.77 -14.88
N LEU A 285 0.63 -14.36 -13.97
CA LEU A 285 1.62 -15.40 -14.31
C LEU A 285 0.95 -16.59 -15.00
N PHE A 286 -0.18 -17.03 -14.47
CA PHE A 286 -0.94 -18.16 -15.01
C PHE A 286 -1.46 -17.85 -16.42
N ILE A 287 -2.13 -16.69 -16.61
CA ILE A 287 -2.68 -16.28 -17.92
C ILE A 287 -1.55 -16.05 -18.94
N THR A 288 -0.44 -15.44 -18.52
CA THR A 288 0.74 -15.24 -19.36
C THR A 288 1.33 -16.57 -19.82
N THR A 289 1.43 -17.51 -18.92
CA THR A 289 1.92 -18.87 -19.21
C THR A 289 0.96 -19.59 -20.17
N LEU A 290 -0.34 -19.55 -19.91
CA LEU A 290 -1.36 -20.13 -20.79
C LEU A 290 -1.36 -19.49 -22.17
N ASN A 291 -1.16 -18.17 -22.26
CA ASN A 291 -1.05 -17.45 -23.52
C ASN A 291 0.16 -17.92 -24.33
N TYR A 292 1.33 -18.06 -23.68
CA TYR A 292 2.51 -18.62 -24.33
C TYR A 292 2.27 -20.05 -24.85
N VAL A 293 1.65 -20.91 -24.01
CA VAL A 293 1.28 -22.28 -24.39
C VAL A 293 0.30 -22.27 -25.57
N LEU A 294 -0.73 -21.42 -25.55
CA LEU A 294 -1.71 -21.30 -26.63
C LEU A 294 -1.04 -20.91 -27.96
N ILE A 295 -0.21 -19.85 -27.97
CA ILE A 295 0.50 -19.41 -29.17
C ILE A 295 1.47 -20.48 -29.67
N SER A 296 2.14 -21.20 -28.76
CA SER A 296 3.06 -22.28 -29.09
C SER A 296 2.33 -23.46 -29.74
N ILE A 297 1.20 -23.90 -29.16
CA ILE A 297 0.36 -24.97 -29.73
C ILE A 297 -0.29 -24.52 -31.05
N SER A 298 -0.72 -23.27 -31.17
CA SER A 298 -1.27 -22.73 -32.40
C SER A 298 -0.26 -22.70 -33.55
N SER A 299 1.03 -22.60 -33.26
CA SER A 299 2.10 -22.66 -34.26
C SER A 299 2.43 -24.10 -34.75
N LEU A 300 1.84 -25.13 -34.11
CA LEU A 300 2.16 -26.53 -34.35
C LEU A 300 1.89 -27.00 -35.76
N SER A 301 0.75 -26.60 -36.33
CA SER A 301 0.36 -26.99 -37.70
C SER A 301 1.42 -26.61 -38.73
N ARG A 302 2.06 -25.48 -38.55
CA ARG A 302 3.18 -25.00 -39.40
C ARG A 302 4.49 -25.73 -39.16
N ARG A 303 4.75 -26.14 -37.94
CA ARG A 303 6.02 -26.79 -37.53
C ARG A 303 6.00 -28.31 -37.68
N ALA A 304 4.80 -28.88 -37.81
CA ALA A 304 4.67 -30.35 -37.92
C ALA A 304 5.51 -30.92 -39.05
N LYS A 305 5.53 -30.29 -40.24
CA LYS A 305 6.38 -30.72 -41.36
C LYS A 305 7.87 -30.74 -41.01
N SER A 306 8.38 -29.66 -40.39
CA SER A 306 9.79 -29.60 -39.97
C SER A 306 10.13 -30.66 -38.92
N ILE A 307 9.24 -30.86 -37.90
CA ILE A 307 9.40 -31.91 -36.91
C ILE A 307 9.44 -33.31 -37.54
N GLY A 308 8.53 -33.53 -38.53
CA GLY A 308 8.51 -34.77 -39.28
C GLY A 308 9.79 -35.04 -40.06
N VAL A 309 10.36 -34.06 -40.74
CA VAL A 309 11.64 -34.16 -41.42
C VAL A 309 12.77 -34.51 -40.45
N HIS A 310 12.84 -33.83 -39.31
CA HIS A 310 13.84 -34.16 -38.29
C HIS A 310 13.70 -35.59 -37.77
N LYS A 311 12.47 -36.05 -37.51
CA LYS A 311 12.23 -37.45 -37.07
C LYS A 311 12.56 -38.46 -38.16
N CYS A 312 12.24 -38.19 -39.41
CA CYS A 312 12.63 -39.04 -40.54
C CYS A 312 14.16 -39.08 -40.72
N SER A 313 14.86 -38.00 -40.34
CA SER A 313 16.33 -37.93 -40.34
C SER A 313 16.96 -38.53 -39.07
N GLY A 314 16.18 -39.29 -38.26
CA GLY A 314 16.70 -40.04 -37.10
C GLY A 314 16.64 -39.29 -35.77
N ALA A 315 15.99 -38.11 -35.71
CA ALA A 315 15.84 -37.39 -34.43
C ALA A 315 14.86 -38.11 -33.50
N GLY A 316 15.34 -38.53 -32.32
CA GLY A 316 14.50 -39.11 -31.26
C GLY A 316 13.58 -38.09 -30.59
N THR A 317 12.63 -38.58 -29.81
CA THR A 317 11.68 -37.75 -29.03
C THR A 317 12.38 -36.76 -28.10
N GLY A 318 13.51 -37.19 -27.47
CA GLY A 318 14.33 -36.35 -26.61
C GLY A 318 14.98 -35.15 -27.35
N THR A 319 15.42 -35.40 -28.62
CA THR A 319 16.01 -34.34 -29.46
C THR A 319 14.99 -33.27 -29.80
N VAL A 320 13.78 -33.70 -30.18
CA VAL A 320 12.67 -32.76 -30.47
C VAL A 320 12.24 -31.99 -29.21
N PHE A 321 12.14 -32.68 -28.07
CA PHE A 321 11.86 -32.04 -26.78
C PHE A 321 12.93 -30.99 -26.46
N GLY A 322 14.23 -31.34 -26.57
CA GLY A 322 15.32 -30.39 -26.32
C GLY A 322 15.28 -29.15 -27.22
N MET A 323 14.88 -29.29 -28.49
CA MET A 323 14.71 -28.12 -29.39
C MET A 323 13.65 -27.16 -28.87
N PHE A 324 12.52 -27.64 -28.35
CA PHE A 324 11.49 -26.81 -27.76
C PHE A 324 11.94 -26.16 -26.45
N MET A 325 12.71 -26.86 -25.62
CA MET A 325 13.27 -26.30 -24.38
C MET A 325 14.23 -25.15 -24.70
N TRP A 326 15.10 -25.30 -25.69
CA TRP A 326 16.00 -24.24 -26.14
C TRP A 326 15.23 -23.05 -26.71
N GLU A 327 14.18 -23.27 -27.53
CA GLU A 327 13.34 -22.21 -28.05
C GLU A 327 12.68 -21.41 -26.91
N THR A 328 12.06 -22.13 -25.96
CA THR A 328 11.43 -21.52 -24.79
C THR A 328 12.45 -20.71 -23.98
N GLY A 329 13.64 -21.27 -23.76
CA GLY A 329 14.70 -20.58 -23.04
C GLY A 329 15.14 -19.28 -23.72
N ILE A 330 15.32 -19.28 -25.04
CA ILE A 330 15.69 -18.07 -25.79
C ILE A 330 14.56 -17.02 -25.74
N ILE A 331 13.30 -17.44 -25.90
CA ILE A 331 12.15 -16.51 -25.83
C ILE A 331 12.05 -15.90 -24.46
N ILE A 332 12.20 -16.70 -23.38
CA ILE A 332 12.19 -16.20 -22.01
C ILE A 332 13.35 -15.22 -21.77
N LEU A 333 14.55 -15.55 -22.26
CA LEU A 333 15.71 -14.64 -22.14
C LEU A 333 15.44 -13.30 -22.81
N LEU A 334 14.90 -13.29 -24.01
CA LEU A 334 14.51 -12.06 -24.72
C LEU A 334 13.39 -11.30 -23.98
N SER A 335 12.45 -12.03 -23.37
CA SER A 335 11.38 -11.44 -22.56
C SER A 335 11.88 -10.84 -21.25
N LEU A 336 12.87 -11.46 -20.62
CA LEU A 336 13.57 -10.91 -19.46
C LEU A 336 14.34 -9.63 -19.82
N PHE A 337 14.98 -9.63 -20.99
CA PHE A 337 15.66 -8.43 -21.48
C PHE A 337 14.66 -7.28 -21.70
N LEU A 338 13.50 -7.57 -22.30
CA LEU A 338 12.43 -6.59 -22.44
C LEU A 338 11.91 -6.12 -21.07
N MET A 339 11.73 -7.01 -20.11
CA MET A 339 11.33 -6.69 -18.74
C MET A 339 12.32 -5.70 -18.09
N VAL A 340 13.62 -6.01 -18.14
CA VAL A 340 14.67 -5.13 -17.58
C VAL A 340 14.65 -3.78 -18.30
N PHE A 341 14.53 -3.76 -19.62
CA PHE A 341 14.41 -2.54 -20.40
C PHE A 341 13.21 -1.70 -19.96
N LEU A 342 12.03 -2.29 -19.78
CA LEU A 342 10.83 -1.59 -19.31
C LEU A 342 11.02 -1.03 -17.89
N MET A 343 11.56 -1.83 -16.98
CA MET A 343 11.76 -1.41 -15.59
C MET A 343 12.72 -0.21 -15.46
N PHE A 344 13.81 -0.18 -16.25
CA PHE A 344 14.73 0.93 -16.22
C PHE A 344 14.21 2.19 -16.90
N ASN A 345 13.54 2.06 -18.05
CA ASN A 345 13.02 3.23 -18.76
C ASN A 345 11.79 3.86 -18.10
N PHE A 346 11.01 3.08 -17.35
CA PHE A 346 9.83 3.53 -16.62
C PHE A 346 10.04 3.49 -15.10
N ARG A 347 11.30 3.70 -14.66
CA ARG A 347 11.70 3.56 -13.25
C ARG A 347 10.82 4.38 -12.31
N GLU A 348 10.72 5.69 -12.54
CA GLU A 348 9.93 6.60 -11.69
C GLU A 348 8.46 6.16 -11.60
N PHE A 349 7.88 5.77 -12.71
CA PHE A 349 6.51 5.29 -12.77
C PHE A 349 6.32 3.97 -12.00
N VAL A 350 7.29 3.04 -12.08
CA VAL A 350 7.26 1.78 -11.34
C VAL A 350 7.40 2.04 -9.84
N GLU A 351 8.34 2.90 -9.44
CA GLU A 351 8.58 3.24 -8.04
C GLU A 351 7.38 3.97 -7.42
N ASP A 352 6.74 4.92 -8.13
CA ASP A 352 5.51 5.56 -7.67
C ASP A 352 4.34 4.56 -7.56
N THR A 353 4.19 3.69 -8.56
CA THR A 353 3.11 2.68 -8.56
C THR A 353 3.26 1.63 -7.48
N THR A 354 4.50 1.21 -7.20
CA THR A 354 4.78 0.18 -6.17
C THR A 354 5.03 0.79 -4.80
N ALA A 355 5.17 2.11 -4.67
CA ALA A 355 5.62 2.81 -3.48
C ALA A 355 6.87 2.15 -2.84
N ALA A 356 7.80 1.73 -3.68
CA ALA A 356 9.08 1.14 -3.27
C ALA A 356 10.13 1.36 -4.36
N LYS A 357 11.37 1.62 -3.96
CA LYS A 357 12.48 1.76 -4.91
C LYS A 357 12.80 0.42 -5.57
N LEU A 358 13.18 0.46 -6.84
CA LEU A 358 13.59 -0.76 -7.57
C LEU A 358 14.72 -1.51 -6.87
N GLU A 359 15.69 -0.79 -6.31
CA GLU A 359 16.80 -1.36 -5.56
C GLU A 359 16.32 -2.14 -4.33
N SER A 360 15.29 -1.64 -3.64
CA SER A 360 14.68 -2.30 -2.48
C SER A 360 13.85 -3.53 -2.89
N LEU A 361 13.15 -3.47 -4.03
CA LEU A 361 12.35 -4.60 -4.53
C LEU A 361 13.24 -5.77 -5.01
N PHE A 362 14.39 -5.45 -5.63
CA PHE A 362 15.33 -6.41 -6.21
C PHE A 362 16.65 -6.53 -5.44
N ALA A 363 16.62 -6.27 -4.13
CA ALA A 363 17.76 -6.50 -3.26
C ALA A 363 18.26 -7.96 -3.38
N VAL A 364 19.55 -8.18 -3.13
CA VAL A 364 20.21 -9.48 -3.32
C VAL A 364 19.47 -10.61 -2.60
N GLU A 365 18.96 -10.35 -1.39
CA GLU A 365 18.20 -11.30 -0.58
C GLU A 365 16.87 -11.73 -1.24
N ARG A 366 16.36 -10.96 -2.21
CA ARG A 366 15.06 -11.17 -2.87
C ARG A 366 15.18 -11.55 -4.34
N ILE A 367 16.39 -11.68 -4.87
CA ILE A 367 16.64 -12.05 -6.28
C ILE A 367 16.06 -13.44 -6.65
N TRP A 368 15.79 -14.28 -5.66
CA TRP A 368 15.13 -15.56 -5.87
C TRP A 368 13.69 -15.42 -6.43
N VAL A 369 13.02 -14.27 -6.21
CA VAL A 369 11.65 -14.03 -6.71
C VAL A 369 11.61 -14.01 -8.24
N PRO A 370 12.34 -13.13 -8.95
CA PRO A 370 12.39 -13.17 -10.41
C PRO A 370 12.89 -14.52 -10.95
N LEU A 371 13.83 -15.16 -10.28
CA LEU A 371 14.31 -16.48 -10.68
C LEU A 371 13.23 -17.54 -10.54
N GLY A 372 12.49 -17.56 -9.42
CA GLY A 372 11.40 -18.49 -9.16
C GLY A 372 10.25 -18.34 -10.15
N VAL A 373 9.79 -17.12 -10.38
CA VAL A 373 8.74 -16.81 -11.37
C VAL A 373 9.16 -17.26 -12.77
N THR A 374 10.39 -16.97 -13.16
CA THR A 374 10.94 -17.37 -14.45
C THR A 374 11.05 -18.89 -14.57
N ALA A 375 11.48 -19.58 -13.52
CA ALA A 375 11.58 -21.05 -13.48
C ALA A 375 10.21 -21.71 -13.63
N VAL A 376 9.18 -21.22 -12.91
CA VAL A 376 7.81 -21.73 -13.02
C VAL A 376 7.28 -21.55 -14.44
N LEU A 377 7.48 -20.39 -15.04
CA LEU A 377 7.08 -20.13 -16.42
C LEU A 377 7.83 -21.03 -17.42
N PHE A 378 9.14 -21.22 -17.25
CA PHE A 378 9.94 -22.11 -18.10
C PHE A 378 9.46 -23.56 -18.00
N LEU A 379 9.18 -24.04 -16.79
CA LEU A 379 8.69 -25.40 -16.57
C LEU A 379 7.33 -25.64 -17.21
N ILE A 380 6.35 -24.76 -16.93
CA ILE A 380 4.98 -24.93 -17.44
C ILE A 380 4.92 -24.61 -18.95
N GLY A 381 5.49 -23.49 -19.36
CA GLY A 381 5.46 -23.01 -20.75
C GLY A 381 6.32 -23.83 -21.71
N GLY A 382 7.44 -24.39 -21.24
CA GLY A 382 8.35 -25.19 -22.04
C GLY A 382 8.03 -26.68 -22.02
N VAL A 383 7.90 -27.27 -20.83
CA VAL A 383 7.77 -28.74 -20.67
C VAL A 383 6.44 -29.24 -21.24
N LEU A 384 5.31 -28.54 -20.98
CA LEU A 384 4.01 -29.00 -21.43
C LEU A 384 3.88 -29.03 -22.97
N PRO A 385 4.14 -27.95 -23.72
CA PRO A 385 4.16 -27.98 -25.18
C PRO A 385 5.25 -28.91 -25.72
N GLY A 386 6.45 -28.89 -25.14
CA GLY A 386 7.56 -29.72 -25.54
C GLY A 386 7.23 -31.21 -25.48
N ARG A 387 6.55 -31.70 -24.44
CA ARG A 387 6.08 -33.08 -24.32
C ARG A 387 5.00 -33.42 -25.36
N ILE A 388 4.05 -32.50 -25.61
CA ILE A 388 3.03 -32.71 -26.63
C ILE A 388 3.67 -32.84 -28.00
N PHE A 389 4.59 -31.97 -28.37
CA PHE A 389 5.24 -31.93 -29.66
C PHE A 389 6.19 -33.12 -29.91
N SER A 390 6.93 -33.54 -28.88
CA SER A 390 7.85 -34.65 -29.00
C SER A 390 7.17 -35.99 -29.22
N LYS A 391 5.90 -36.15 -28.79
CA LYS A 391 5.13 -37.40 -28.91
C LYS A 391 4.36 -37.55 -30.23
N ILE A 392 4.33 -36.52 -31.11
CA ILE A 392 3.58 -36.58 -32.38
C ILE A 392 4.20 -37.67 -33.28
N PRO A 393 3.38 -38.66 -33.75
CA PRO A 393 3.88 -39.71 -34.67
C PRO A 393 4.18 -39.17 -36.06
N VAL A 394 5.24 -39.67 -36.69
CA VAL A 394 5.64 -39.24 -38.05
C VAL A 394 4.51 -39.41 -39.05
N THR A 395 3.73 -40.48 -38.95
CA THR A 395 2.60 -40.81 -39.83
C THR A 395 1.47 -39.75 -39.80
N GLN A 396 1.27 -39.09 -38.66
CA GLN A 396 0.27 -38.02 -38.52
C GLN A 396 0.78 -36.69 -39.08
N VAL A 397 2.09 -36.49 -39.11
CA VAL A 397 2.71 -35.26 -39.63
C VAL A 397 2.45 -35.10 -41.14
N PHE A 398 2.54 -36.19 -41.88
CA PHE A 398 2.33 -36.19 -43.37
C PHE A 398 0.86 -36.26 -43.78
N ARG A 399 -0.06 -36.68 -42.88
CA ARG A 399 -1.53 -36.70 -43.12
C ARG A 399 -2.28 -35.45 -42.70
N ARG A 400 -1.63 -34.28 -42.58
CA ARG A 400 -2.16 -33.05 -41.96
C ARG A 400 -2.64 -33.34 -40.55
N TYR A 401 -1.77 -33.00 -39.58
CA TYR A 401 -2.10 -33.09 -38.16
C TYR A 401 -3.37 -32.27 -37.89
N THR A 402 -4.49 -32.93 -37.69
CA THR A 402 -5.74 -32.34 -37.23
C THR A 402 -5.87 -32.69 -35.75
N GLU A 403 -5.86 -31.66 -34.91
CA GLU A 403 -6.18 -31.82 -33.50
C GLU A 403 -7.58 -32.47 -33.39
N GLY A 404 -7.72 -33.58 -32.67
CA GLY A 404 -8.99 -34.28 -32.55
C GLY A 404 -10.10 -33.37 -31.96
N LYS A 405 -11.37 -33.81 -32.03
CA LYS A 405 -12.57 -33.03 -31.60
C LYS A 405 -12.50 -32.47 -30.17
N LYS A 406 -11.55 -32.94 -29.32
CA LYS A 406 -11.28 -32.44 -27.94
C LYS A 406 -9.99 -31.64 -27.90
N GLY A 407 -9.89 -30.54 -28.65
CA GLY A 407 -8.70 -29.69 -28.65
C GLY A 407 -8.48 -28.91 -27.35
N TRP A 408 -7.22 -28.81 -26.90
CA TRP A 408 -6.81 -28.05 -25.71
C TRP A 408 -7.02 -26.52 -25.82
N LYS A 409 -7.22 -25.99 -27.02
CA LYS A 409 -7.30 -24.55 -27.27
C LYS A 409 -8.53 -23.89 -26.64
N ARG A 410 -9.70 -24.54 -26.70
CA ARG A 410 -10.95 -23.99 -26.16
C ARG A 410 -10.93 -23.81 -24.64
N PRO A 411 -10.51 -24.81 -23.84
CA PRO A 411 -10.33 -24.61 -22.39
C PRO A 411 -9.33 -23.52 -22.04
N LEU A 412 -8.22 -23.41 -22.78
CA LEU A 412 -7.22 -22.36 -22.56
C LEU A 412 -7.79 -20.96 -22.81
N LEU A 413 -8.55 -20.78 -23.89
CA LEU A 413 -9.25 -19.53 -24.17
C LEU A 413 -10.30 -19.19 -23.13
N PHE A 414 -11.07 -20.19 -22.67
CA PHE A 414 -12.05 -20.01 -21.61
C PHE A 414 -11.41 -19.42 -20.36
N ILE A 415 -10.31 -20.03 -19.89
CA ILE A 415 -9.60 -19.56 -18.70
C ILE A 415 -9.02 -18.16 -18.91
N GLN A 416 -8.49 -17.85 -20.10
CA GLN A 416 -7.96 -16.52 -20.43
C GLN A 416 -9.06 -15.45 -20.39
N PHE A 417 -10.21 -15.70 -21.02
CA PHE A 417 -11.32 -14.74 -21.02
C PHE A 417 -11.93 -14.55 -19.63
N ALA A 418 -12.04 -15.63 -18.85
CA ALA A 418 -12.48 -15.56 -17.46
C ALA A 418 -11.50 -14.72 -16.61
N GLY A 419 -10.20 -14.92 -16.78
CA GLY A 419 -9.17 -14.17 -16.09
C GLY A 419 -9.17 -12.67 -16.44
N VAL A 420 -9.35 -12.32 -17.71
CA VAL A 420 -9.51 -10.91 -18.13
C VAL A 420 -10.72 -10.27 -17.48
N ALA A 421 -11.89 -10.94 -17.56
CA ALA A 421 -13.12 -10.43 -16.97
C ALA A 421 -12.99 -10.27 -15.44
N PHE A 422 -12.32 -11.21 -14.78
CA PHE A 422 -12.01 -11.16 -13.36
C PHE A 422 -11.17 -9.94 -13.00
N ILE A 423 -10.03 -9.75 -13.66
CA ILE A 423 -9.11 -8.65 -13.32
C ILE A 423 -9.69 -7.29 -13.73
N CYS A 424 -10.34 -7.19 -14.89
CA CYS A 424 -11.01 -5.94 -15.28
C CYS A 424 -12.17 -5.59 -14.35
N GLY A 425 -12.93 -6.59 -13.88
CA GLY A 425 -14.00 -6.40 -12.91
C GLY A 425 -13.46 -5.90 -11.55
N LEU A 426 -12.39 -6.51 -11.06
CA LEU A 426 -11.75 -6.10 -9.81
C LEU A 426 -11.16 -4.67 -9.93
N MET A 427 -10.45 -4.38 -11.03
CA MET A 427 -9.92 -3.04 -11.31
C MET A 427 -11.04 -1.98 -11.27
N TRP A 428 -12.17 -2.26 -11.94
CA TRP A 428 -13.26 -1.29 -12.03
C TRP A 428 -13.83 -0.96 -10.66
N VAL A 429 -14.05 -1.96 -9.81
CA VAL A 429 -14.55 -1.77 -8.44
C VAL A 429 -13.57 -0.99 -7.58
N VAL A 430 -12.27 -1.32 -7.65
CA VAL A 430 -11.22 -0.60 -6.94
C VAL A 430 -11.19 0.87 -7.38
N MET A 431 -11.32 1.13 -8.67
CA MET A 431 -11.31 2.49 -9.22
C MET A 431 -12.55 3.28 -8.79
N LEU A 432 -13.73 2.66 -8.79
CA LEU A 432 -14.98 3.28 -8.33
C LEU A 432 -14.92 3.62 -6.84
N GLN A 433 -14.49 2.69 -6.01
CA GLN A 433 -14.40 2.89 -4.57
C GLN A 433 -13.37 3.99 -4.23
N TYR A 434 -12.21 3.96 -4.89
CA TYR A 434 -11.20 5.00 -4.71
C TYR A 434 -11.75 6.39 -5.06
N HIS A 435 -12.41 6.50 -6.24
CA HIS A 435 -13.00 7.75 -6.67
C HIS A 435 -14.13 8.22 -5.73
N TYR A 436 -14.95 7.29 -5.26
CA TYR A 436 -16.03 7.56 -4.30
C TYR A 436 -15.46 8.09 -2.98
N VAL A 437 -14.45 7.43 -2.42
CA VAL A 437 -13.85 7.81 -1.13
C VAL A 437 -13.18 9.18 -1.20
N ILE A 438 -12.43 9.47 -2.29
CA ILE A 438 -11.73 10.76 -2.42
C ILE A 438 -12.69 11.92 -2.65
N ASN A 439 -13.79 11.69 -3.39
CA ASN A 439 -14.74 12.78 -3.73
C ASN A 439 -15.92 12.87 -2.78
N LYS A 440 -16.02 12.00 -1.79
CA LYS A 440 -17.08 12.07 -0.80
C LYS A 440 -16.86 13.24 0.13
N ASP A 441 -17.93 14.02 0.36
CA ASP A 441 -17.94 15.11 1.35
C ASP A 441 -17.56 14.57 2.74
N PRO A 442 -16.43 15.00 3.31
CA PRO A 442 -16.03 14.60 4.65
C PRO A 442 -16.85 15.29 5.76
N GLY A 443 -17.77 16.20 5.43
CA GLY A 443 -18.53 17.04 6.38
C GLY A 443 -17.80 18.29 6.81
N TYR A 444 -16.68 18.62 6.16
CA TYR A 444 -15.91 19.86 6.32
C TYR A 444 -15.21 20.21 5.01
N ASN A 445 -14.80 21.48 4.86
CA ASN A 445 -14.14 21.97 3.64
C ASN A 445 -12.61 22.07 3.84
N PRO A 446 -11.81 21.13 3.32
CA PRO A 446 -10.35 21.17 3.37
C PRO A 446 -9.72 22.07 2.30
N GLU A 447 -10.51 22.58 1.34
CA GLU A 447 -10.05 23.29 0.15
C GLU A 447 -9.24 24.54 0.51
N ARG A 448 -8.02 24.62 -0.06
CA ARG A 448 -7.07 25.72 0.16
C ARG A 448 -6.68 25.95 1.62
N VAL A 449 -6.93 24.96 2.49
CA VAL A 449 -6.53 25.01 3.90
C VAL A 449 -5.11 24.50 4.07
N VAL A 450 -4.32 25.28 4.79
CA VAL A 450 -2.95 24.96 5.20
C VAL A 450 -2.89 24.86 6.71
N ILE A 451 -2.21 23.86 7.23
CA ILE A 451 -1.98 23.67 8.65
C ILE A 451 -0.50 23.92 8.94
N GLY A 452 -0.23 24.70 9.97
CA GLY A 452 1.11 24.95 10.50
C GLY A 452 1.16 24.74 12.00
N VAL A 453 2.29 24.23 12.50
CA VAL A 453 2.53 24.13 13.94
C VAL A 453 3.08 25.47 14.43
N ASN A 454 2.43 26.04 15.43
CA ASN A 454 2.87 27.30 16.07
C ASN A 454 3.74 26.97 17.29
N ASN A 455 5.02 26.73 17.07
CA ASN A 455 6.01 26.40 18.12
C ASN A 455 6.57 27.65 18.83
N ALA A 456 5.82 28.73 18.92
CA ALA A 456 6.26 29.92 19.63
C ALA A 456 6.42 29.63 21.14
N PRO A 457 7.47 30.17 21.80
CA PRO A 457 7.86 29.77 23.14
C PRO A 457 6.86 30.14 24.24
N ASP A 458 6.06 31.17 24.01
CA ASP A 458 5.08 31.65 24.98
C ASP A 458 3.78 32.13 24.29
N ALA A 459 2.74 32.37 25.09
CA ALA A 459 1.44 32.81 24.60
C ALA A 459 1.53 34.17 23.84
N LYS A 460 2.39 35.09 24.25
CA LYS A 460 2.57 36.38 23.60
C LYS A 460 3.18 36.22 22.20
N ALA A 461 4.20 35.39 22.08
CA ALA A 461 4.81 35.09 20.79
C ALA A 461 3.86 34.33 19.87
N ARG A 462 3.03 33.41 20.40
CA ARG A 462 1.97 32.74 19.62
C ARG A 462 0.93 33.70 19.10
N LEU A 463 0.50 34.64 19.91
CA LEU A 463 -0.45 35.69 19.51
C LEU A 463 0.15 36.62 18.45
N ALA A 464 1.44 36.99 18.59
CA ALA A 464 2.14 37.81 17.61
C ALA A 464 2.25 37.11 16.25
N ALA A 465 2.58 35.81 16.24
CA ALA A 465 2.62 35.00 15.03
C ALA A 465 1.23 34.92 14.36
N ARG A 466 0.17 34.76 15.16
CA ARG A 466 -1.20 34.78 14.65
C ARG A 466 -1.53 36.07 13.95
N HIS A 467 -1.28 37.24 14.61
CA HIS A 467 -1.54 38.56 14.01
C HIS A 467 -0.71 38.78 12.73
N PHE A 468 0.50 38.30 12.67
CA PHE A 468 1.30 38.31 11.46
C PHE A 468 0.58 37.57 10.32
N TYR A 469 0.13 36.33 10.54
CA TYR A 469 -0.57 35.55 9.51
C TYR A 469 -1.92 36.18 9.11
N GLU A 470 -2.67 36.73 10.06
CA GLU A 470 -3.91 37.48 9.80
C GLU A 470 -3.68 38.70 8.90
N GLY A 471 -2.52 39.34 8.99
CA GLY A 471 -2.15 40.52 8.21
C GLY A 471 -1.66 40.23 6.78
N LEU A 472 -1.44 38.96 6.41
CA LEU A 472 -0.93 38.62 5.08
C LEU A 472 -2.02 38.76 4.00
N PRO A 473 -1.75 39.46 2.88
CA PRO A 473 -2.80 39.82 1.90
C PRO A 473 -3.38 38.62 1.14
N TYR A 474 -2.66 37.52 1.12
CA TYR A 474 -3.05 36.25 0.48
C TYR A 474 -3.70 35.24 1.43
N VAL A 475 -3.83 35.58 2.72
CA VAL A 475 -4.61 34.80 3.69
C VAL A 475 -6.04 35.31 3.66
N GLU A 476 -7.00 34.40 3.50
CA GLU A 476 -8.44 34.69 3.45
C GLU A 476 -9.06 34.62 4.85
N ALA A 477 -8.70 33.58 5.61
CA ALA A 477 -9.20 33.33 6.96
C ALA A 477 -8.17 32.55 7.79
N LEU A 478 -8.29 32.68 9.11
CA LEU A 478 -7.45 32.00 10.08
C LEU A 478 -8.27 31.45 11.23
N THR A 479 -7.91 30.27 11.72
CA THR A 479 -8.38 29.67 12.97
C THR A 479 -7.28 28.85 13.62
N SER A 480 -7.55 28.25 14.78
CA SER A 480 -6.60 27.38 15.48
C SER A 480 -7.32 26.21 16.15
N ALA A 481 -6.62 25.09 16.26
CA ALA A 481 -7.07 23.88 16.91
C ALA A 481 -5.88 23.11 17.50
N THR A 482 -6.13 22.07 18.30
CA THR A 482 -5.05 21.24 18.85
C THR A 482 -4.77 20.00 17.99
N SER A 483 -5.70 19.60 17.13
CA SER A 483 -5.52 18.49 16.20
C SER A 483 -6.14 18.79 14.83
N TYR A 484 -6.10 17.84 13.90
CA TYR A 484 -6.72 17.95 12.58
C TYR A 484 -7.29 16.61 12.11
N PRO A 485 -8.29 16.62 11.21
CA PRO A 485 -8.84 15.40 10.65
C PRO A 485 -7.78 14.51 10.03
N SER A 486 -7.90 13.19 10.21
CA SER A 486 -6.96 12.15 9.74
C SER A 486 -5.60 12.09 10.47
N ASN A 487 -5.39 12.86 11.54
CA ASN A 487 -4.17 12.80 12.36
C ASN A 487 -4.36 12.01 13.67
N GLY A 488 -5.56 11.50 13.93
CA GLY A 488 -5.92 10.89 15.20
C GLY A 488 -6.19 11.94 16.27
N TYR A 489 -7.44 12.18 16.56
CA TYR A 489 -7.84 13.00 17.68
C TYR A 489 -7.66 12.27 19.00
N SER A 490 -7.36 12.98 20.08
CA SER A 490 -7.32 12.41 21.41
C SER A 490 -8.67 11.79 21.78
N GLY A 491 -8.63 10.71 22.56
CA GLY A 491 -9.81 10.02 23.06
C GLY A 491 -10.06 10.33 24.52
N GLN A 492 -11.32 10.44 24.92
CA GLN A 492 -11.74 10.55 26.32
C GLN A 492 -12.90 9.61 26.58
N MET A 493 -13.01 9.13 27.81
CA MET A 493 -14.15 8.34 28.24
C MET A 493 -15.29 9.24 28.69
N ILE A 494 -16.50 8.93 28.24
CA ILE A 494 -17.71 9.63 28.66
C ILE A 494 -18.44 8.74 29.70
N PRO A 495 -18.43 9.13 30.98
CA PRO A 495 -19.11 8.38 32.02
C PRO A 495 -20.62 8.76 32.11
N ASP A 496 -21.40 7.87 32.70
CA ASP A 496 -22.75 8.16 33.16
C ASP A 496 -22.75 8.99 34.48
N GLU A 497 -23.91 9.31 34.97
CA GLU A 497 -24.07 10.04 36.24
C GLU A 497 -23.50 9.31 37.48
N LYS A 498 -23.30 8.00 37.38
CA LYS A 498 -22.73 7.14 38.44
C LYS A 498 -21.22 6.98 38.30
N GLY A 499 -20.60 7.58 37.26
CA GLY A 499 -19.20 7.46 36.98
C GLY A 499 -18.79 6.20 36.20
N THR A 500 -19.79 5.45 35.68
CA THR A 500 -19.53 4.29 34.81
C THR A 500 -19.31 4.77 33.39
N SER A 501 -18.20 4.40 32.77
CA SER A 501 -17.89 4.77 31.40
C SER A 501 -18.89 4.15 30.42
N LEU A 502 -19.51 4.98 29.57
CA LEU A 502 -20.49 4.53 28.56
C LEU A 502 -19.80 4.18 27.23
N PHE A 503 -18.95 5.06 26.73
CA PHE A 503 -18.22 4.89 25.49
C PHE A 503 -17.03 5.85 25.42
N SER A 504 -16.11 5.58 24.49
CA SER A 504 -15.01 6.50 24.16
C SER A 504 -15.47 7.51 23.12
N SER A 505 -15.18 8.79 23.35
CA SER A 505 -15.38 9.90 22.40
C SER A 505 -14.06 10.51 22.00
N ARG A 506 -13.95 10.97 20.77
CA ARG A 506 -12.85 11.84 20.34
C ARG A 506 -13.13 13.26 20.75
N TYR A 507 -12.08 14.06 20.90
CA TYR A 507 -12.24 15.48 21.23
C TYR A 507 -11.15 16.35 20.60
N ASP A 508 -11.45 17.63 20.49
CA ASP A 508 -10.50 18.66 20.10
C ASP A 508 -10.81 19.98 20.81
N PHE A 509 -9.80 20.82 20.96
CA PHE A 509 -9.93 22.18 21.44
C PHE A 509 -9.78 23.15 20.28
N THR A 510 -10.80 23.94 20.01
CA THR A 510 -10.85 24.83 18.86
C THR A 510 -11.31 26.23 19.22
N GLN A 511 -11.01 27.19 18.36
CA GLN A 511 -11.53 28.53 18.47
C GLN A 511 -13.00 28.63 18.02
N GLU A 512 -13.70 29.67 18.46
CA GLU A 512 -15.12 29.92 18.13
C GLU A 512 -15.37 29.86 16.61
N ASN A 513 -14.46 30.40 15.81
CA ASN A 513 -14.62 30.47 14.35
C ASN A 513 -14.25 29.16 13.61
N TYR A 514 -13.76 28.11 14.29
CA TYR A 514 -13.30 26.89 13.67
C TYR A 514 -14.39 26.19 12.85
N VAL A 515 -15.59 26.04 13.42
CA VAL A 515 -16.73 25.37 12.77
C VAL A 515 -17.10 26.08 11.46
N ALA A 516 -17.19 27.42 11.50
CA ALA A 516 -17.45 28.23 10.32
C ALA A 516 -16.30 28.22 9.32
N PHE A 517 -15.05 28.29 9.80
CA PHE A 517 -13.85 28.20 8.98
C PHE A 517 -13.78 26.86 8.21
N MET A 518 -14.08 25.76 8.87
CA MET A 518 -14.09 24.43 8.25
C MET A 518 -15.37 24.14 7.46
N GLY A 519 -16.34 25.05 7.42
CA GLY A 519 -17.61 24.85 6.72
C GLY A 519 -18.49 23.75 7.32
N MET A 520 -18.29 23.42 8.60
CA MET A 520 -19.11 22.43 9.30
C MET A 520 -20.50 23.00 9.61
N VAL A 521 -21.51 22.13 9.63
CA VAL A 521 -22.91 22.55 9.82
C VAL A 521 -23.34 22.36 11.27
N ILE A 522 -23.83 23.42 11.90
CA ILE A 522 -24.45 23.36 13.21
C ILE A 522 -25.93 22.97 13.01
N GLN A 523 -26.32 21.85 13.60
CA GLN A 523 -27.70 21.33 13.54
C GLN A 523 -28.61 21.96 14.59
N GLN A 524 -28.05 22.18 15.79
CA GLN A 524 -28.80 22.78 16.91
C GLN A 524 -27.87 23.66 17.74
N GLY A 525 -28.38 24.72 18.32
CA GLY A 525 -27.66 25.57 19.24
C GLY A 525 -26.60 26.48 18.61
N ARG A 526 -25.44 26.57 19.23
CA ARG A 526 -24.29 27.40 18.81
C ARG A 526 -22.95 26.72 19.08
N VAL A 527 -21.89 27.34 18.58
CA VAL A 527 -20.50 26.95 18.94
C VAL A 527 -20.16 27.30 20.38
N PRO A 528 -19.27 26.56 21.05
CA PRO A 528 -18.74 26.90 22.36
C PRO A 528 -17.96 28.22 22.32
N ARG A 529 -18.14 29.10 23.34
CA ARG A 529 -17.48 30.39 23.47
C ARG A 529 -16.67 30.57 24.72
N GLU A 530 -16.96 29.75 25.72
CA GLU A 530 -16.35 29.82 27.04
C GLU A 530 -15.84 28.46 27.51
N SER A 531 -14.88 28.50 28.40
CA SER A 531 -14.42 27.25 29.06
C SER A 531 -15.60 26.60 29.80
N GLY A 532 -15.74 25.27 29.68
CA GLY A 532 -16.87 24.53 30.23
C GLY A 532 -18.08 24.43 29.30
N GLU A 533 -18.04 25.01 28.09
CA GLU A 533 -19.00 24.78 27.03
C GLU A 533 -18.42 23.80 25.97
N VAL A 534 -19.29 22.95 25.42
CA VAL A 534 -18.92 22.03 24.36
C VAL A 534 -20.01 21.95 23.28
N ALA A 535 -19.58 21.62 22.06
CA ALA A 535 -20.48 21.11 21.04
C ALA A 535 -20.19 19.63 20.79
N VAL A 536 -21.19 18.86 20.46
CA VAL A 536 -21.08 17.41 20.17
C VAL A 536 -21.57 17.11 18.77
N ASN A 537 -21.13 16.00 18.16
CA ASN A 537 -21.69 15.59 16.88
C ASN A 537 -22.96 14.73 17.03
N GLU A 538 -23.66 14.45 15.92
CA GLU A 538 -24.90 13.66 15.94
C GLU A 538 -24.66 12.22 16.43
N GLU A 539 -23.48 11.61 16.12
CA GLU A 539 -23.13 10.28 16.61
C GLU A 539 -23.01 10.24 18.14
N PHE A 540 -22.46 11.28 18.75
CA PHE A 540 -22.43 11.42 20.21
C PHE A 540 -23.85 11.38 20.80
N VAL A 541 -24.77 12.15 20.20
CA VAL A 541 -26.17 12.21 20.62
C VAL A 541 -26.86 10.84 20.48
N ARG A 542 -26.56 10.12 19.38
CA ARG A 542 -27.06 8.74 19.18
C ARG A 542 -26.58 7.78 20.25
N ARG A 543 -25.28 7.82 20.58
CA ARG A 543 -24.68 6.96 21.62
C ARG A 543 -25.25 7.22 23.02
N MET A 544 -25.59 8.48 23.29
CA MET A 544 -26.23 8.88 24.55
C MET A 544 -27.74 8.56 24.60
N HIS A 545 -28.35 8.14 23.49
CA HIS A 545 -29.79 7.89 23.37
C HIS A 545 -30.68 9.10 23.79
N TRP A 546 -30.22 10.33 23.59
CA TRP A 546 -30.92 11.53 24.06
C TRP A 546 -32.03 12.05 23.15
N GLY A 547 -32.21 11.54 21.97
CA GLY A 547 -33.17 12.06 21.00
C GLY A 547 -32.87 13.51 20.60
N LYS A 548 -33.91 14.41 20.60
CA LYS A 548 -33.76 15.79 20.17
C LYS A 548 -33.46 16.78 21.33
N ASP A 549 -33.63 16.38 22.56
CA ASP A 549 -33.42 17.24 23.74
C ASP A 549 -31.99 17.09 24.25
N VAL A 550 -31.07 17.84 23.69
CA VAL A 550 -29.64 17.78 23.94
C VAL A 550 -29.06 19.04 24.57
N LEU A 551 -29.54 20.20 24.11
CA LEU A 551 -28.99 21.48 24.54
C LEU A 551 -29.21 21.73 26.05
N GLY A 552 -28.17 22.19 26.71
CA GLY A 552 -28.18 22.48 28.15
C GLY A 552 -27.88 21.31 29.05
N LYS A 553 -27.83 20.07 28.52
CA LYS A 553 -27.35 18.90 29.28
C LYS A 553 -25.86 19.07 29.59
N SER A 554 -25.42 18.43 30.67
CA SER A 554 -24.02 18.42 31.07
C SER A 554 -23.46 17.00 30.96
N ILE A 555 -22.21 16.91 30.56
CA ILE A 555 -21.42 15.67 30.51
C ILE A 555 -20.17 15.82 31.36
N GLN A 556 -19.67 14.71 31.88
CA GLN A 556 -18.38 14.67 32.54
C GLN A 556 -17.31 14.36 31.48
N THR A 557 -16.26 15.16 31.43
CA THR A 557 -15.07 14.95 30.58
C THR A 557 -13.82 14.99 31.45
N GLU A 558 -12.65 14.78 30.87
CA GLU A 558 -11.37 14.94 31.56
C GLU A 558 -11.15 16.37 32.09
N GLU A 559 -11.68 17.36 31.39
CA GLU A 559 -11.65 18.78 31.78
C GLU A 559 -12.67 19.13 32.90
N GLY A 560 -13.45 18.16 33.35
CA GLY A 560 -14.50 18.34 34.34
C GLY A 560 -15.91 18.29 33.75
N ARG A 561 -16.86 18.86 34.47
CA ARG A 561 -18.28 18.91 34.04
C ARG A 561 -18.49 20.05 33.05
N VAL A 562 -18.87 19.72 31.81
CA VAL A 562 -19.08 20.69 30.73
C VAL A 562 -20.53 20.67 30.22
N LYS A 563 -20.99 21.80 29.71
CA LYS A 563 -22.37 21.99 29.23
C LYS A 563 -22.42 21.94 27.71
N ILE A 564 -23.37 21.18 27.16
CA ILE A 564 -23.59 21.10 25.72
C ILE A 564 -24.39 22.32 25.26
N VAL A 565 -23.81 23.13 24.38
CA VAL A 565 -24.39 24.33 23.80
C VAL A 565 -24.69 24.20 22.31
N GLY A 566 -24.22 23.16 21.65
CA GLY A 566 -24.45 22.92 20.23
C GLY A 566 -24.35 21.47 19.82
N VAL A 567 -25.00 21.14 18.69
CA VAL A 567 -24.88 19.87 17.99
C VAL A 567 -24.41 20.15 16.57
N ILE A 568 -23.31 19.52 16.18
CA ILE A 568 -22.70 19.62 14.85
C ILE A 568 -23.12 18.39 14.05
N LYS A 569 -23.39 18.55 12.75
CA LYS A 569 -23.59 17.44 11.83
C LYS A 569 -22.38 16.50 11.85
N ASP A 570 -22.62 15.21 11.69
CA ASP A 570 -21.55 14.24 11.63
C ASP A 570 -20.55 14.55 10.53
N PHE A 571 -19.28 14.42 10.84
CA PHE A 571 -18.16 14.61 9.93
C PHE A 571 -17.13 13.48 10.08
N ASN A 572 -16.31 13.27 9.07
CA ASN A 572 -15.35 12.20 9.05
C ASN A 572 -14.07 12.58 9.82
N ILE A 573 -13.78 11.87 10.90
CA ILE A 573 -12.67 12.15 11.81
C ILE A 573 -11.40 11.44 11.36
N ASP A 574 -11.50 10.12 11.09
CA ASP A 574 -10.34 9.23 10.86
C ASP A 574 -10.27 8.69 9.42
N GLY A 575 -10.91 9.37 8.47
CA GLY A 575 -11.03 8.88 7.09
C GLY A 575 -12.15 7.84 6.92
N PHE A 576 -12.40 7.41 5.68
CA PHE A 576 -13.54 6.56 5.32
C PHE A 576 -13.32 5.05 5.56
N TYR A 577 -12.24 4.67 6.25
CA TYR A 577 -12.02 3.32 6.78
C TYR A 577 -12.74 3.07 8.09
N SER A 578 -12.94 4.13 8.88
CA SER A 578 -13.55 4.06 10.20
C SER A 578 -15.03 4.45 10.15
N GLU A 579 -15.83 3.85 11.02
CA GLU A 579 -17.17 4.31 11.30
C GLU A 579 -17.14 5.73 11.90
N LEU A 580 -18.27 6.44 11.80
CA LEU A 580 -18.45 7.73 12.45
C LEU A 580 -18.24 7.56 13.96
N LYS A 581 -17.42 8.41 14.56
CA LYS A 581 -17.12 8.36 15.99
C LYS A 581 -17.80 9.50 16.73
N PRO A 582 -18.20 9.28 18.00
CA PRO A 582 -18.64 10.37 18.87
C PRO A 582 -17.53 11.39 19.01
N PHE A 583 -17.88 12.67 18.95
CA PHE A 583 -16.93 13.78 19.01
C PHE A 583 -17.40 14.90 19.93
N VAL A 584 -16.47 15.45 20.70
CA VAL A 584 -16.70 16.59 21.60
C VAL A 584 -15.76 17.73 21.20
N LEU A 585 -16.32 18.88 20.86
CA LEU A 585 -15.59 20.07 20.51
C LEU A 585 -15.58 21.02 21.70
N HIS A 586 -14.41 21.24 22.28
CA HIS A 586 -14.19 22.18 23.39
C HIS A 586 -13.82 23.57 22.86
N HIS A 587 -14.17 24.60 23.63
CA HIS A 587 -13.63 25.93 23.38
C HIS A 587 -12.19 26.04 23.85
N HIS A 588 -11.34 26.61 23.02
CA HIS A 588 -9.95 26.90 23.36
C HIS A 588 -9.69 28.40 23.37
N PRO A 589 -9.10 28.95 24.45
CA PRO A 589 -8.63 30.34 24.45
C PRO A 589 -7.60 30.58 23.32
N ARG A 590 -7.60 31.79 22.75
CA ARG A 590 -6.80 32.15 21.56
C ARG A 590 -5.30 31.89 21.68
N ASP A 591 -4.78 31.76 22.87
CA ASP A 591 -3.34 31.82 23.18
C ASP A 591 -2.66 30.45 23.29
N LEU A 592 -3.42 29.35 23.27
CA LEU A 592 -2.89 28.03 23.66
C LEU A 592 -2.90 26.99 22.53
N ALA A 593 -3.56 27.24 21.41
CA ALA A 593 -3.65 26.25 20.33
C ALA A 593 -2.33 26.07 19.58
N ASP A 594 -1.90 24.81 19.46
CA ASP A 594 -0.62 24.44 18.85
C ASP A 594 -0.64 24.48 17.31
N LEU A 595 -1.84 24.34 16.69
CA LEU A 595 -1.98 24.36 15.25
C LEU A 595 -2.68 25.62 14.76
N VAL A 596 -2.11 26.22 13.75
CA VAL A 596 -2.68 27.34 13.00
C VAL A 596 -3.23 26.84 11.66
N TYR A 597 -4.48 27.14 11.38
CA TYR A 597 -5.15 26.84 10.12
C TYR A 597 -5.29 28.12 9.32
N LEU A 598 -4.81 28.11 8.09
CA LEU A 598 -4.88 29.24 7.18
C LEU A 598 -5.62 28.83 5.91
N ARG A 599 -6.63 29.59 5.50
CA ARG A 599 -7.21 29.45 4.17
C ARG A 599 -6.53 30.46 3.26
N LEU A 600 -5.89 29.98 2.20
CA LEU A 600 -5.17 30.83 1.26
C LEU A 600 -6.05 31.18 0.06
N LYS A 601 -5.83 32.39 -0.49
CA LYS A 601 -6.42 32.81 -1.78
C LYS A 601 -5.75 32.10 -2.94
N GLU A 602 -6.42 32.07 -4.09
CA GLU A 602 -5.79 31.63 -5.34
C GLU A 602 -4.75 32.66 -5.85
N PRO A 603 -3.69 32.22 -6.53
CA PRO A 603 -3.31 30.83 -6.81
C PRO A 603 -2.67 30.14 -5.59
N PHE A 604 -3.24 29.00 -5.15
CA PHE A 604 -2.90 28.32 -3.90
C PHE A 604 -1.41 27.94 -3.80
N GLY A 605 -0.87 27.29 -4.83
CA GLY A 605 0.51 26.81 -4.81
C GLY A 605 1.55 27.93 -4.64
N GLU A 606 1.37 29.06 -5.34
CA GLU A 606 2.25 30.20 -5.22
C GLU A 606 2.14 30.85 -3.83
N ASN A 607 0.93 30.99 -3.33
CA ASN A 607 0.66 31.60 -2.04
C ASN A 607 1.17 30.73 -0.88
N LEU A 608 1.15 29.39 -1.03
CA LEU A 608 1.77 28.49 -0.06
C LEU A 608 3.31 28.66 -0.01
N GLN A 609 3.95 28.85 -1.16
CA GLN A 609 5.40 29.11 -1.19
C GLN A 609 5.75 30.48 -0.61
N LYS A 610 4.92 31.51 -0.89
CA LYS A 610 5.06 32.83 -0.26
C LYS A 610 4.91 32.74 1.25
N LEU A 611 3.89 32.04 1.73
CA LEU A 611 3.64 31.83 3.18
C LEU A 611 4.86 31.17 3.86
N LYS A 612 5.43 30.13 3.26
CA LYS A 612 6.62 29.46 3.80
C LYS A 612 7.81 30.40 3.91
N ARG A 613 8.03 31.22 2.90
CA ARG A 613 9.12 32.21 2.88
C ARG A 613 8.87 33.33 3.89
N ASP A 614 7.71 33.97 3.85
CA ASP A 614 7.39 35.11 4.69
C ASP A 614 7.38 34.72 6.19
N ALA A 615 6.91 33.50 6.51
CA ALA A 615 6.98 32.96 7.86
C ALA A 615 8.44 32.68 8.31
N ALA A 616 9.28 32.16 7.42
CA ALA A 616 10.69 31.93 7.72
C ALA A 616 11.47 33.23 7.95
N GLU A 617 11.12 34.29 7.22
CA GLU A 617 11.71 35.63 7.37
C GLU A 617 11.22 36.32 8.66
N ALA A 618 9.93 36.23 8.96
CA ALA A 618 9.34 36.87 10.14
C ALA A 618 9.73 36.18 11.46
N PHE A 619 9.89 34.87 11.43
CA PHE A 619 10.17 34.03 12.61
C PHE A 619 11.42 33.17 12.41
N PRO A 620 12.62 33.77 12.24
CA PRO A 620 13.84 33.04 11.92
C PRO A 620 14.26 32.03 13.00
N ASN A 621 13.81 32.25 14.23
CA ASN A 621 14.08 31.37 15.36
C ASN A 621 12.97 30.33 15.64
N GLN A 622 11.91 30.31 14.83
CA GLN A 622 10.84 29.35 14.94
C GLN A 622 10.78 28.46 13.69
N THR A 623 10.38 27.22 13.91
CA THR A 623 10.14 26.32 12.80
C THR A 623 8.64 26.25 12.54
N VAL A 624 8.18 26.95 11.51
CA VAL A 624 6.81 26.81 11.06
C VAL A 624 6.81 26.00 9.76
N GLY A 625 6.36 24.76 9.83
CA GLY A 625 6.10 23.94 8.66
C GLY A 625 4.64 24.08 8.25
N PHE A 626 4.39 24.51 7.00
CA PHE A 626 3.03 24.60 6.46
C PHE A 626 2.78 23.46 5.47
N GLU A 627 1.70 22.73 5.65
CA GLU A 627 1.30 21.59 4.81
C GLU A 627 -0.17 21.73 4.42
N SER A 628 -0.51 21.35 3.19
CA SER A 628 -1.90 21.34 2.72
C SER A 628 -2.71 20.26 3.44
N LEU A 629 -3.90 20.61 3.95
CA LEU A 629 -4.82 19.64 4.56
C LEU A 629 -5.32 18.63 3.53
N GLU A 630 -5.61 19.07 2.29
CA GLU A 630 -6.00 18.16 1.20
C GLU A 630 -4.91 17.13 0.91
N GLN A 631 -3.63 17.56 0.88
CA GLN A 631 -2.51 16.66 0.65
C GLN A 631 -2.37 15.64 1.78
N LYS A 632 -2.49 16.07 3.03
CA LYS A 632 -2.46 15.16 4.20
C LYS A 632 -3.58 14.12 4.16
N MET A 633 -4.78 14.55 3.77
CA MET A 633 -5.90 13.64 3.58
C MET A 633 -5.64 12.66 2.43
N ALA A 634 -5.11 13.13 1.30
CA ALA A 634 -4.76 12.27 0.17
C ALA A 634 -3.67 11.24 0.55
N ASP A 635 -2.71 11.65 1.34
CA ASP A 635 -1.62 10.78 1.81
C ASP A 635 -2.13 9.66 2.74
N SER A 636 -3.20 9.90 3.50
CA SER A 636 -3.85 8.86 4.31
C SER A 636 -4.47 7.73 3.46
N TYR A 637 -4.78 8.00 2.18
CA TYR A 637 -5.28 7.01 1.21
C TYR A 637 -4.20 6.48 0.26
N ASN A 638 -2.92 6.71 0.55
CA ASN A 638 -1.81 6.30 -0.32
C ASN A 638 -1.79 4.79 -0.60
N SER A 639 -2.11 3.96 0.40
CA SER A 639 -2.21 2.51 0.24
C SER A 639 -3.25 2.10 -0.81
N VAL A 640 -4.43 2.75 -0.79
CA VAL A 640 -5.49 2.51 -1.79
C VAL A 640 -5.08 3.01 -3.18
N ARG A 641 -4.38 4.15 -3.24
CA ARG A 641 -3.83 4.70 -4.49
C ARG A 641 -2.85 3.72 -5.15
N VAL A 642 -1.91 3.21 -4.37
CA VAL A 642 -0.94 2.21 -4.83
C VAL A 642 -1.65 0.95 -5.32
N PHE A 643 -2.61 0.45 -4.57
CA PHE A 643 -3.39 -0.73 -4.95
C PHE A 643 -4.20 -0.50 -6.23
N ARG A 644 -4.87 0.65 -6.38
CA ARG A 644 -5.58 1.05 -7.60
C ARG A 644 -4.63 1.06 -8.80
N ASN A 645 -3.47 1.69 -8.68
CA ASN A 645 -2.50 1.79 -9.77
C ASN A 645 -1.98 0.41 -10.17
N ALA A 646 -1.63 -0.44 -9.21
CA ALA A 646 -1.18 -1.80 -9.47
C ALA A 646 -2.26 -2.63 -10.19
N THR A 647 -3.52 -2.54 -9.75
CA THR A 647 -4.65 -3.26 -10.35
C THR A 647 -4.96 -2.75 -11.76
N LEU A 648 -4.87 -1.44 -12.00
CA LEU A 648 -5.05 -0.83 -13.32
C LEU A 648 -4.00 -1.33 -14.32
N LEU A 649 -2.72 -1.31 -13.93
CA LEU A 649 -1.63 -1.82 -14.76
C LEU A 649 -1.78 -3.32 -15.05
N ALA A 650 -2.16 -4.09 -14.03
CA ALA A 650 -2.44 -5.51 -14.18
C ALA A 650 -3.57 -5.75 -15.20
N ALA A 651 -4.66 -4.98 -15.14
CA ALA A 651 -5.78 -5.10 -16.05
C ALA A 651 -5.40 -4.74 -17.51
N ILE A 652 -4.66 -3.66 -17.70
CA ILE A 652 -4.15 -3.26 -19.03
C ILE A 652 -3.22 -4.35 -19.60
N ALA A 653 -2.26 -4.82 -18.80
CA ALA A 653 -1.31 -5.85 -19.24
C ALA A 653 -2.03 -7.15 -19.62
N ILE A 654 -2.94 -7.64 -18.81
CA ILE A 654 -3.61 -8.91 -19.03
C ILE A 654 -4.59 -8.84 -20.22
N LEU A 655 -5.27 -7.71 -20.40
CA LEU A 655 -6.10 -7.46 -21.56
C LEU A 655 -5.26 -7.52 -22.84
N PHE A 656 -4.12 -6.82 -22.85
CA PHE A 656 -3.22 -6.81 -24.00
C PHE A 656 -2.64 -8.21 -24.30
N ILE A 657 -2.19 -8.93 -23.28
CA ILE A 657 -1.67 -10.30 -23.40
C ILE A 657 -2.74 -11.22 -23.98
N THR A 658 -3.98 -11.13 -23.48
CA THR A 658 -5.09 -11.98 -23.94
C THR A 658 -5.50 -11.67 -25.38
N LEU A 659 -5.55 -10.39 -25.76
CA LEU A 659 -5.81 -9.99 -27.14
C LEU A 659 -4.71 -10.50 -28.09
N MET A 660 -3.45 -10.47 -27.69
CA MET A 660 -2.35 -11.07 -28.46
C MET A 660 -2.51 -12.59 -28.61
N GLY A 661 -2.92 -13.30 -27.55
CA GLY A 661 -3.24 -14.73 -27.62
C GLY A 661 -4.39 -15.04 -28.53
N LEU A 662 -5.46 -14.25 -28.45
CA LEU A 662 -6.62 -14.36 -29.32
C LEU A 662 -6.25 -14.14 -30.81
N ILE A 663 -5.41 -13.15 -31.09
CA ILE A 663 -4.88 -12.94 -32.45
C ILE A 663 -4.11 -14.18 -32.93
N GLY A 664 -3.28 -14.76 -32.12
CA GLY A 664 -2.56 -16.00 -32.40
C GLY A 664 -3.51 -17.16 -32.73
N TYR A 665 -4.54 -17.33 -31.90
CA TYR A 665 -5.58 -18.35 -32.08
C TYR A 665 -6.38 -18.14 -33.36
N ILE A 666 -6.85 -16.92 -33.61
CA ILE A 666 -7.65 -16.60 -34.83
C ILE A 666 -6.83 -16.85 -36.10
N ASN A 667 -5.56 -16.44 -36.13
CA ASN A 667 -4.68 -16.66 -37.27
C ASN A 667 -4.52 -18.17 -37.58
N ASP A 668 -4.39 -19.02 -36.54
CA ASP A 668 -4.29 -20.45 -36.72
C ASP A 668 -5.62 -21.06 -37.16
N GLU A 669 -6.75 -20.66 -36.60
CA GLU A 669 -8.08 -21.15 -36.94
C GLU A 669 -8.46 -20.78 -38.38
N LEU A 670 -8.13 -19.56 -38.81
CA LEU A 670 -8.32 -19.11 -40.20
C LEU A 670 -7.49 -19.94 -41.17
N GLN A 671 -6.23 -20.24 -40.85
CA GLN A 671 -5.41 -21.13 -41.71
C GLN A 671 -5.94 -22.54 -41.75
N ARG A 672 -6.44 -23.06 -40.65
CA ARG A 672 -7.02 -24.40 -40.57
C ARG A 672 -8.29 -24.53 -41.41
N ARG A 673 -9.14 -23.49 -41.36
CA ARG A 673 -10.44 -23.47 -42.10
C ARG A 673 -10.33 -22.80 -43.46
N SER A 674 -9.14 -22.45 -43.97
CA SER A 674 -8.96 -21.71 -45.22
C SER A 674 -9.63 -22.39 -46.41
N LYS A 675 -9.54 -23.75 -46.52
CA LYS A 675 -10.23 -24.51 -47.57
C LYS A 675 -11.75 -24.49 -47.43
N GLU A 676 -12.27 -24.68 -46.23
CA GLU A 676 -13.70 -24.59 -45.92
C GLU A 676 -14.27 -23.19 -46.30
N ILE A 677 -13.53 -22.14 -45.87
CA ILE A 677 -13.88 -20.75 -46.21
C ILE A 677 -13.85 -20.53 -47.73
N ALA A 678 -12.82 -21.02 -48.41
CA ALA A 678 -12.71 -20.89 -49.87
C ALA A 678 -13.84 -21.62 -50.59
N ILE A 679 -14.18 -22.86 -50.21
CA ILE A 679 -15.29 -23.63 -50.77
C ILE A 679 -16.63 -22.90 -50.56
N ARG A 680 -16.89 -22.41 -49.39
CA ARG A 680 -18.12 -21.63 -49.08
C ARG A 680 -18.21 -20.37 -49.92
N LYS A 681 -17.09 -19.65 -50.12
CA LYS A 681 -17.02 -18.46 -50.99
C LYS A 681 -17.29 -18.79 -52.44
N VAL A 682 -16.70 -19.88 -52.97
CA VAL A 682 -16.97 -20.34 -54.34
C VAL A 682 -18.44 -20.72 -54.50
N ASN A 683 -19.09 -21.24 -53.47
CA ASN A 683 -20.53 -21.54 -53.44
C ASN A 683 -21.42 -20.30 -53.15
N GLY A 684 -20.86 -19.07 -53.17
CA GLY A 684 -21.63 -17.84 -53.06
C GLY A 684 -21.82 -17.30 -51.62
N ALA A 685 -21.10 -17.83 -50.64
CA ALA A 685 -21.20 -17.29 -49.30
C ALA A 685 -20.58 -15.88 -49.23
N GLU A 686 -21.33 -14.93 -48.70
CA GLU A 686 -20.89 -13.55 -48.45
C GLU A 686 -19.87 -13.50 -47.32
N SER A 687 -19.04 -12.47 -47.32
CA SER A 687 -18.02 -12.22 -46.27
C SER A 687 -18.65 -12.13 -44.88
N PHE A 688 -19.88 -11.64 -44.76
CA PHE A 688 -20.61 -11.51 -43.50
C PHE A 688 -20.94 -12.88 -42.89
N VAL A 689 -21.35 -13.87 -43.65
CA VAL A 689 -21.64 -15.24 -43.19
C VAL A 689 -20.39 -15.92 -42.58
N ILE A 690 -19.22 -15.65 -43.18
CA ILE A 690 -17.94 -16.17 -42.67
C ILE A 690 -17.56 -15.49 -41.35
N LEU A 691 -17.77 -14.17 -41.26
CA LEU A 691 -17.56 -13.40 -40.04
C LEU A 691 -18.46 -13.89 -38.89
N GLU A 692 -19.76 -14.04 -39.17
CA GLU A 692 -20.76 -14.51 -38.20
C GLU A 692 -20.38 -15.88 -37.64
N MET A 693 -20.01 -16.82 -38.49
CA MET A 693 -19.59 -18.17 -38.06
C MET A 693 -18.39 -18.13 -37.08
N LEU A 694 -17.37 -17.30 -37.38
CA LEU A 694 -16.18 -17.21 -36.53
C LEU A 694 -16.45 -16.43 -35.25
N VAL A 695 -17.28 -15.40 -35.28
CA VAL A 695 -17.71 -14.65 -34.12
C VAL A 695 -18.54 -15.54 -33.18
N GLN A 696 -19.48 -16.32 -33.71
CA GLN A 696 -20.28 -17.26 -32.91
C GLN A 696 -19.41 -18.30 -32.23
N ASP A 697 -18.44 -18.91 -32.91
CA ASP A 697 -17.52 -19.88 -32.31
C ASP A 697 -16.74 -19.31 -31.12
N VAL A 698 -16.31 -18.04 -31.16
CA VAL A 698 -15.61 -17.37 -30.08
C VAL A 698 -16.58 -16.95 -28.98
N LEU A 699 -17.80 -16.48 -29.34
CA LEU A 699 -18.82 -16.08 -28.35
C LEU A 699 -19.27 -17.27 -27.49
N TRP A 700 -19.43 -18.46 -28.04
CA TRP A 700 -19.77 -19.67 -27.29
C TRP A 700 -18.75 -20.02 -26.21
N ILE A 701 -17.49 -19.57 -26.34
CA ILE A 701 -16.44 -19.76 -25.35
C ILE A 701 -16.37 -18.54 -24.43
N SER A 702 -16.40 -17.34 -25.00
CA SER A 702 -16.12 -16.11 -24.26
C SER A 702 -17.29 -15.70 -23.36
N PHE A 703 -18.54 -15.90 -23.75
CA PHE A 703 -19.69 -15.51 -22.96
C PHE A 703 -19.71 -16.21 -21.59
N PRO A 704 -19.72 -17.57 -21.48
CA PRO A 704 -19.70 -18.23 -20.18
C PRO A 704 -18.40 -17.96 -19.40
N ALA A 705 -17.28 -17.75 -20.09
CA ALA A 705 -16.01 -17.42 -19.45
C ALA A 705 -16.04 -16.04 -18.80
N VAL A 706 -16.57 -15.03 -19.51
CA VAL A 706 -16.70 -13.67 -18.98
C VAL A 706 -17.67 -13.64 -17.80
N VAL A 707 -18.79 -14.37 -17.88
CA VAL A 707 -19.73 -14.49 -16.73
C VAL A 707 -19.00 -15.09 -15.51
N ALA A 708 -18.29 -16.20 -15.69
CA ALA A 708 -17.55 -16.84 -14.59
C ALA A 708 -16.49 -15.92 -13.99
N GLY A 709 -15.72 -15.22 -14.83
CA GLY A 709 -14.70 -14.26 -14.38
C GLY A 709 -15.31 -13.06 -13.62
N THR A 710 -16.44 -12.55 -14.13
CA THR A 710 -17.14 -11.42 -13.50
C THR A 710 -17.73 -11.82 -12.12
N LEU A 711 -18.27 -13.03 -11.99
CA LEU A 711 -18.74 -13.56 -10.71
C LEU A 711 -17.58 -13.72 -9.71
N GLY A 712 -16.42 -14.19 -10.18
CA GLY A 712 -15.21 -14.24 -9.36
C GLY A 712 -14.76 -12.85 -8.90
N ALA A 713 -14.80 -11.85 -9.79
CA ALA A 713 -14.48 -10.46 -9.46
C ALA A 713 -15.47 -9.87 -8.43
N TRP A 714 -16.74 -10.17 -8.57
CA TRP A 714 -17.78 -9.75 -7.62
C TRP A 714 -17.50 -10.30 -6.21
N TYR A 715 -17.16 -11.58 -6.10
CA TYR A 715 -16.85 -12.21 -4.82
C TYR A 715 -15.59 -11.61 -4.17
N VAL A 716 -14.48 -11.57 -4.89
CA VAL A 716 -13.21 -11.04 -4.36
C VAL A 716 -13.29 -9.53 -4.11
N GLY A 717 -13.97 -8.79 -5.00
CA GLY A 717 -14.24 -7.37 -4.82
C GLY A 717 -15.09 -7.08 -3.58
N GLY A 718 -16.07 -7.93 -3.28
CA GLY A 718 -16.86 -7.87 -2.05
C GLY A 718 -15.99 -7.98 -0.79
N LEU A 719 -15.12 -8.98 -0.73
CA LEU A 719 -14.16 -9.15 0.37
C LEU A 719 -13.22 -7.95 0.53
N TRP A 720 -12.82 -7.34 -0.58
CA TRP A 720 -11.99 -6.14 -0.51
C TRP A 720 -12.75 -4.91 0.00
N MET A 721 -14.05 -4.80 -0.33
CA MET A 721 -14.90 -3.69 0.09
C MET A 721 -15.20 -3.69 1.60
N GLU A 722 -15.14 -4.84 2.28
CA GLU A 722 -15.38 -4.95 3.72
C GLU A 722 -14.45 -4.10 4.60
N GLN A 723 -13.32 -3.65 4.07
CA GLN A 723 -12.40 -2.77 4.81
C GLN A 723 -12.89 -1.32 4.94
N PHE A 724 -13.88 -0.92 4.15
CA PHE A 724 -14.40 0.44 4.15
C PHE A 724 -15.71 0.52 4.94
N ALA A 725 -15.78 1.43 5.88
CA ALA A 725 -17.04 1.74 6.58
C ALA A 725 -18.08 2.36 5.63
N VAL A 726 -17.60 2.99 4.55
CA VAL A 726 -18.46 3.62 3.55
C VAL A 726 -18.12 3.10 2.16
N THR A 727 -19.11 2.52 1.49
CA THR A 727 -18.95 1.88 0.18
C THR A 727 -19.82 2.51 -0.89
N VAL A 728 -19.38 2.38 -2.15
CA VAL A 728 -20.25 2.63 -3.31
C VAL A 728 -21.46 1.70 -3.23
N GLY A 729 -22.65 2.20 -3.50
CA GLY A 729 -23.89 1.41 -3.46
C GLY A 729 -23.84 0.12 -4.31
N SER A 730 -24.94 -0.29 -4.90
CA SER A 730 -25.00 -1.54 -5.68
C SER A 730 -23.96 -1.56 -6.82
N LEU A 731 -23.03 -2.52 -6.77
CA LEU A 731 -21.97 -2.72 -7.75
C LEU A 731 -22.43 -3.55 -8.98
N VAL A 732 -23.60 -4.17 -8.93
CA VAL A 732 -24.10 -5.08 -9.99
C VAL A 732 -24.11 -4.43 -11.38
N PRO A 733 -24.62 -3.18 -11.57
CA PRO A 733 -24.63 -2.55 -12.89
C PRO A 733 -23.24 -2.40 -13.50
N TYR A 734 -22.25 -2.12 -12.64
CA TYR A 734 -20.87 -1.91 -13.07
C TYR A 734 -20.20 -3.21 -13.51
N TYR A 735 -20.46 -4.33 -12.84
CA TYR A 735 -19.98 -5.64 -13.27
C TYR A 735 -20.59 -6.06 -14.61
N VAL A 736 -21.87 -5.80 -14.82
CA VAL A 736 -22.55 -6.04 -16.10
C VAL A 736 -21.91 -5.18 -17.21
N CYS A 737 -21.63 -3.91 -16.93
CA CYS A 737 -20.96 -3.01 -17.87
C CYS A 737 -19.58 -3.55 -18.27
N VAL A 738 -18.74 -3.96 -17.30
CA VAL A 738 -17.43 -4.56 -17.57
C VAL A 738 -17.53 -5.82 -18.41
N ALA A 739 -18.48 -6.71 -18.09
CA ALA A 739 -18.71 -7.92 -18.88
C ALA A 739 -19.03 -7.61 -20.35
N ILE A 740 -19.90 -6.63 -20.57
CA ILE A 740 -20.27 -6.17 -21.93
C ILE A 740 -19.04 -5.57 -22.64
N VAL A 741 -18.28 -4.70 -21.99
CA VAL A 741 -17.08 -4.08 -22.58
C VAL A 741 -16.04 -5.13 -22.96
N VAL A 742 -15.77 -6.11 -22.09
CA VAL A 742 -14.82 -7.20 -22.37
C VAL A 742 -15.30 -8.03 -23.57
N LEU A 743 -16.58 -8.37 -23.64
CA LEU A 743 -17.15 -9.09 -24.79
C LEU A 743 -17.03 -8.28 -26.08
N ILE A 744 -17.33 -6.99 -26.06
CA ILE A 744 -17.19 -6.10 -27.22
C ILE A 744 -15.73 -6.07 -27.69
N LEU A 745 -14.75 -5.97 -26.79
CA LEU A 745 -13.33 -5.98 -27.15
C LEU A 745 -12.90 -7.31 -27.78
N ILE A 746 -13.35 -8.45 -27.24
CA ILE A 746 -13.09 -9.77 -27.80
C ILE A 746 -13.66 -9.87 -29.22
N VAL A 747 -14.94 -9.53 -29.41
CA VAL A 747 -15.65 -9.59 -30.71
C VAL A 747 -15.00 -8.64 -31.70
N SER A 748 -14.67 -7.42 -31.32
CA SER A 748 -14.00 -6.43 -32.17
C SER A 748 -12.63 -6.93 -32.64
N CYS A 749 -11.88 -7.61 -31.79
CA CYS A 749 -10.60 -8.23 -32.14
C CYS A 749 -10.80 -9.35 -33.19
N VAL A 750 -11.82 -10.20 -32.99
CA VAL A 750 -12.17 -11.26 -33.96
C VAL A 750 -12.54 -10.65 -35.31
N ILE A 751 -13.46 -9.70 -35.36
CA ILE A 751 -13.91 -9.03 -36.58
C ILE A 751 -12.72 -8.39 -37.31
N SER A 752 -11.91 -7.61 -36.59
CA SER A 752 -10.75 -6.89 -37.14
C SER A 752 -9.75 -7.83 -37.85
N LYS A 753 -9.50 -9.00 -37.29
CA LYS A 753 -8.58 -10.00 -37.89
C LYS A 753 -9.21 -10.82 -38.99
N THR A 754 -10.49 -11.11 -38.89
CA THR A 754 -11.21 -11.96 -39.85
C THR A 754 -11.61 -11.19 -41.10
N TRP A 755 -11.91 -9.89 -40.97
CA TRP A 755 -12.37 -9.02 -42.06
C TRP A 755 -11.45 -9.06 -43.27
N ARG A 756 -10.14 -8.99 -43.08
CA ARG A 756 -9.16 -9.02 -44.16
C ARG A 756 -9.22 -10.33 -44.95
N ILE A 757 -9.34 -11.46 -44.28
CA ILE A 757 -9.35 -12.80 -44.89
C ILE A 757 -10.71 -13.09 -45.47
N ALA A 758 -11.80 -12.62 -44.83
CA ALA A 758 -13.14 -12.71 -45.37
C ALA A 758 -13.30 -11.97 -46.72
N ASN A 759 -12.46 -10.96 -46.99
CA ASN A 759 -12.44 -10.20 -48.25
C ASN A 759 -11.33 -10.65 -49.24
N GLU A 760 -10.45 -11.58 -48.87
CA GLU A 760 -9.40 -12.10 -49.76
C GLU A 760 -9.97 -12.95 -50.89
N ASN A 761 -9.30 -12.90 -52.07
CA ASN A 761 -9.71 -13.68 -53.23
C ASN A 761 -9.55 -15.20 -52.98
N PRO A 762 -10.64 -16.02 -53.11
CA PRO A 762 -10.61 -17.45 -52.81
C PRO A 762 -9.61 -18.25 -53.66
N VAL A 763 -9.26 -17.79 -54.83
CA VAL A 763 -8.31 -18.44 -55.74
C VAL A 763 -6.89 -18.52 -55.15
N LYS A 764 -6.47 -17.52 -54.35
CA LYS A 764 -5.17 -17.56 -53.68
C LYS A 764 -5.08 -18.65 -52.61
N SER A 765 -6.19 -18.89 -51.91
CA SER A 765 -6.25 -19.89 -50.82
C SER A 765 -6.31 -21.35 -51.37
N ILE A 766 -6.77 -21.53 -52.62
CA ILE A 766 -6.85 -22.84 -53.28
C ILE A 766 -5.54 -23.17 -53.99
N LYS A 767 -4.81 -22.18 -54.51
CA LYS A 767 -3.52 -22.38 -55.23
C LYS A 767 -2.29 -22.48 -54.32
N SER A 768 -2.38 -22.23 -53.04
CA SER A 768 -1.24 -22.27 -52.10
C SER A 768 -0.97 -23.69 -51.59
N GLU A 769 -0.71 -24.63 -52.46
CA GLU A 769 -0.08 -25.94 -52.15
C GLU A 769 1.39 -25.95 -52.51
#